data_57d97b0308fa49e6fba42fcba8448265
#
_entry.id   57d97b0308fa49e6fba42fcba8448265
#
_cell.length_a   1.000
_cell.length_b   1.000
_cell.length_c   1.000
_cell.angle_alpha   90.00
_cell.angle_beta   90.00
_cell.angle_gamma   90.00
#
_symmetry.space_group_name_H-M   'P 1'
#
loop_
_entity.id
_entity.type
_entity.pdbx_description
1 polymer ?
#
loop_
_entity_poly.entity_id
_entity_poly.type
_entity_poly.pdbx_seq_one_letter_code
_entity_poly.pdbx_strand_id
1 'polypeptide(L)'
;MDIKHGYAGQILRVNLSTGQFSTVPTGSYADRFLGGRGVALKIYWDEVIPQLDAFDPENCLIFMTGPLCGVPGFAGSRWQVCGKSPILNQFSYANLGGAWGARLKFAGYDGLVLKGKADSLVYLSINNETVALKDASHLKDKGAIESREILKDELGDSFCVVTTGPAGENMVTSATLLADSDSSGSSGFGALMGAKNIKAIAVNGHGKIDVADKKAVKLMRQKVRELKYDPFIWPTTLSQERMEKDICFGCINGCMRVKYHPANGRSGKYCCQSAGYYEVRAQRFYGKVTDVPFQATKLCDDYGIDTRAVETLMMWLSRCHKAHILSEDETGLPLSKMGSLEFIQTLLRKIAFREGFGDVLAEGTLKAANIVGKSADRYITDYMIKTGEDSPYGPRMHITTGLLYATEPRMPIQQLHEVGLPVLLWALRAGGNSDALLKNNYMTSEVIRAISKKFWGDEIAADFSTFEGKALSAAKIQDRQYAKESLILCDFSWPITHSPITDDHVGDPTLESQVCSAVTGMNMDETDLDKIGQRVFNLQRAVLAREDRKGRASDTIEEFNFTIPLKAEFGNPDCIVPGRNGEVFSRKGMVLDRQKFEKMKDEYYAIRGWDVSTGLQTKTKLEALGLGDIAKALQQEDLLV
;
A
#
# COMPACT_ATOMS: atom_id res chain seq x y z
N MET A 1 18.05 -13.21 -20.28
CA MET A 1 18.41 -14.49 -19.59
C MET A 1 17.19 -15.39 -19.60
N ASP A 2 17.34 -16.68 -19.84
CA ASP A 2 16.22 -17.64 -19.78
C ASP A 2 15.92 -17.93 -18.30
N ILE A 3 14.96 -17.22 -17.73
CA ILE A 3 14.60 -17.34 -16.30
C ILE A 3 13.71 -18.56 -16.13
N LYS A 4 14.23 -19.62 -15.50
CA LYS A 4 13.55 -20.92 -15.41
C LYS A 4 12.82 -21.16 -14.07
N HIS A 5 13.23 -20.50 -13.00
CA HIS A 5 12.75 -20.78 -11.65
C HIS A 5 12.19 -19.53 -10.97
N GLY A 6 11.16 -19.72 -10.15
CA GLY A 6 10.49 -18.62 -9.45
C GLY A 6 9.50 -17.82 -10.31
N TYR A 7 9.43 -18.08 -11.61
CA TYR A 7 8.58 -17.35 -12.56
C TYR A 7 7.72 -18.28 -13.41
N ALA A 8 6.62 -17.71 -13.93
CA ALA A 8 5.81 -18.35 -14.97
C ALA A 8 6.39 -18.13 -16.37
N GLY A 9 7.21 -17.07 -16.54
CA GLY A 9 8.02 -16.80 -17.72
C GLY A 9 7.44 -15.76 -18.69
N GLN A 10 6.15 -15.36 -18.54
CA GLN A 10 5.49 -14.45 -19.46
C GLN A 10 4.67 -13.38 -18.73
N ILE A 11 4.55 -12.20 -19.33
CA ILE A 11 3.64 -11.10 -18.94
C ILE A 11 2.57 -10.98 -20.03
N LEU A 12 1.30 -11.14 -19.65
CA LEU A 12 0.15 -11.00 -20.54
C LEU A 12 -0.12 -9.52 -20.81
N ARG A 13 -0.39 -9.19 -22.07
CA ARG A 13 -0.79 -7.86 -22.52
C ARG A 13 -2.15 -7.93 -23.18
N VAL A 14 -3.04 -7.05 -22.78
CA VAL A 14 -4.41 -6.95 -23.32
C VAL A 14 -4.64 -5.52 -23.80
N ASN A 15 -4.90 -5.37 -25.08
CA ASN A 15 -5.39 -4.12 -25.63
C ASN A 15 -6.93 -4.19 -25.67
N LEU A 16 -7.55 -3.44 -24.77
CA LEU A 16 -9.01 -3.45 -24.61
C LEU A 16 -9.75 -2.80 -25.78
N SER A 17 -9.13 -1.84 -26.49
CA SER A 17 -9.75 -1.18 -27.66
C SER A 17 -9.81 -2.08 -28.89
N THR A 18 -8.86 -2.99 -29.05
CA THR A 18 -8.79 -3.89 -30.21
C THR A 18 -9.17 -5.33 -29.88
N GLY A 19 -9.28 -5.68 -28.58
CA GLY A 19 -9.48 -7.05 -28.12
C GLY A 19 -8.28 -7.97 -28.34
N GLN A 20 -7.09 -7.42 -28.65
CA GLN A 20 -5.89 -8.22 -28.93
C GLN A 20 -5.17 -8.63 -27.64
N PHE A 21 -4.65 -9.86 -27.67
CA PHE A 21 -3.80 -10.43 -26.62
C PHE A 21 -2.40 -10.69 -27.17
N SER A 22 -1.39 -10.39 -26.34
CA SER A 22 0.00 -10.73 -26.64
C SER A 22 0.75 -11.04 -25.35
N THR A 23 1.95 -11.59 -25.45
CA THR A 23 2.82 -11.83 -24.29
C THR A 23 4.22 -11.30 -24.55
N VAL A 24 4.90 -10.93 -23.46
CA VAL A 24 6.34 -10.63 -23.49
C VAL A 24 7.06 -11.48 -22.46
N PRO A 25 8.29 -11.93 -22.73
CA PRO A 25 9.06 -12.72 -21.77
C PRO A 25 9.33 -11.92 -20.50
N THR A 26 9.06 -12.50 -19.34
CA THR A 26 9.38 -11.89 -18.03
C THR A 26 10.88 -11.62 -17.90
N GLY A 27 11.73 -12.48 -18.49
CA GLY A 27 13.18 -12.33 -18.51
C GLY A 27 13.70 -11.04 -19.12
N SER A 28 12.89 -10.36 -19.95
CA SER A 28 13.26 -9.04 -20.50
C SER A 28 13.38 -7.94 -19.43
N TYR A 29 12.81 -8.18 -18.25
CA TYR A 29 12.78 -7.22 -17.14
C TYR A 29 13.38 -7.78 -15.85
N ALA A 30 13.17 -9.06 -15.56
CA ALA A 30 13.38 -9.64 -14.24
C ALA A 30 14.84 -9.75 -13.82
N ASP A 31 15.79 -9.83 -14.75
CA ASP A 31 17.23 -9.81 -14.49
C ASP A 31 17.70 -8.51 -13.81
N ARG A 32 17.02 -7.40 -14.10
CA ARG A 32 17.34 -6.08 -13.54
C ARG A 32 16.39 -5.66 -12.40
N PHE A 33 15.14 -6.06 -12.46
CA PHE A 33 14.07 -5.52 -11.62
C PHE A 33 13.33 -6.57 -10.78
N LEU A 34 13.70 -7.84 -10.85
CA LEU A 34 13.10 -9.02 -10.20
C LEU A 34 11.62 -9.22 -10.56
N GLY A 35 10.72 -8.42 -10.07
CA GLY A 35 9.27 -8.56 -10.23
C GLY A 35 8.53 -7.40 -9.59
N GLY A 36 7.28 -7.62 -9.20
CA GLY A 36 6.48 -6.69 -8.43
C GLY A 36 6.63 -5.23 -8.85
N ARG A 37 7.02 -4.38 -7.88
CA ARG A 37 7.25 -2.95 -8.10
C ARG A 37 8.27 -2.69 -9.21
N GLY A 38 9.38 -3.40 -9.22
CA GLY A 38 10.46 -3.11 -10.14
C GLY A 38 10.06 -3.30 -11.59
N VAL A 39 9.48 -4.45 -11.94
CA VAL A 39 9.03 -4.74 -13.30
C VAL A 39 7.84 -3.85 -13.70
N ALA A 40 6.84 -3.69 -12.82
CA ALA A 40 5.69 -2.82 -13.11
C ALA A 40 6.11 -1.38 -13.41
N LEU A 41 7.06 -0.86 -12.64
CA LEU A 41 7.56 0.50 -12.80
C LEU A 41 8.36 0.68 -14.10
N LYS A 42 9.14 -0.34 -14.51
CA LYS A 42 9.88 -0.28 -15.80
C LYS A 42 8.90 -0.33 -16.98
N ILE A 43 7.86 -1.16 -16.92
CA ILE A 43 6.80 -1.18 -17.93
C ILE A 43 6.09 0.19 -17.97
N TYR A 44 5.77 0.78 -16.81
CA TYR A 44 5.16 2.11 -16.73
C TYR A 44 6.06 3.18 -17.39
N TRP A 45 7.36 3.19 -17.07
CA TRP A 45 8.33 4.10 -17.68
C TRP A 45 8.38 4.00 -19.20
N ASP A 46 8.35 2.78 -19.73
CA ASP A 46 8.48 2.53 -21.15
C ASP A 46 7.21 2.87 -21.95
N GLU A 47 6.02 2.79 -21.32
CA GLU A 47 4.77 2.77 -22.07
C GLU A 47 3.80 3.90 -21.75
N VAL A 48 3.93 4.55 -20.59
CA VAL A 48 3.05 5.64 -20.19
C VAL A 48 3.70 6.98 -20.46
N ILE A 49 3.05 7.78 -21.30
CA ILE A 49 3.46 9.15 -21.59
C ILE A 49 3.15 10.01 -20.35
N PRO A 50 4.11 10.77 -19.82
CA PRO A 50 3.93 11.50 -18.55
C PRO A 50 2.77 12.51 -18.53
N GLN A 51 2.43 13.09 -19.69
CA GLN A 51 1.41 14.13 -19.83
C GLN A 51 -0.02 13.58 -19.96
N LEU A 52 -0.21 12.26 -20.08
CA LEU A 52 -1.55 11.67 -20.14
C LEU A 52 -2.36 11.97 -18.86
N ASP A 53 -3.66 12.08 -19.02
CA ASP A 53 -4.59 12.04 -17.88
C ASP A 53 -4.69 10.61 -17.32
N ALA A 54 -5.01 10.48 -16.04
CA ALA A 54 -5.16 9.17 -15.39
C ALA A 54 -6.23 8.31 -16.06
N PHE A 55 -7.29 8.90 -16.59
CA PHE A 55 -8.39 8.20 -17.25
C PHE A 55 -8.19 8.01 -18.76
N ASP A 56 -7.06 8.47 -19.30
CA ASP A 56 -6.73 8.25 -20.72
C ASP A 56 -6.66 6.74 -21.02
N PRO A 57 -7.24 6.27 -22.13
CA PRO A 57 -7.15 4.87 -22.56
C PRO A 57 -5.71 4.34 -22.66
N GLU A 58 -4.75 5.20 -23.02
CA GLU A 58 -3.33 4.85 -23.15
C GLU A 58 -2.59 4.74 -21.81
N ASN A 59 -3.17 5.21 -20.69
CA ASN A 59 -2.65 4.90 -19.36
C ASN A 59 -2.71 3.39 -19.13
N CYS A 60 -1.59 2.79 -18.71
CA CYS A 60 -1.53 1.37 -18.41
C CYS A 60 -2.01 1.08 -16.99
N LEU A 61 -2.82 0.03 -16.84
CA LEU A 61 -3.09 -0.59 -15.54
C LEU A 61 -2.31 -1.90 -15.48
N ILE A 62 -1.31 -1.97 -14.60
CA ILE A 62 -0.29 -3.02 -14.57
C ILE A 62 -0.45 -3.83 -13.29
N PHE A 63 -0.72 -5.13 -13.43
CA PHE A 63 -0.80 -6.10 -12.35
C PHE A 63 0.46 -6.95 -12.40
N MET A 64 1.25 -7.00 -11.32
CA MET A 64 2.53 -7.69 -11.32
C MET A 64 2.73 -8.53 -10.06
N THR A 65 3.15 -9.77 -10.27
CA THR A 65 3.65 -10.67 -9.22
C THR A 65 5.17 -10.60 -9.14
N GLY A 66 5.76 -11.30 -8.18
CA GLY A 66 7.21 -11.43 -8.06
C GLY A 66 7.64 -12.89 -7.95
N PRO A 67 8.94 -13.16 -7.88
CA PRO A 67 9.46 -14.52 -7.90
C PRO A 67 8.96 -15.39 -6.75
N LEU A 68 8.62 -14.81 -5.61
CA LEU A 68 8.15 -15.55 -4.44
C LEU A 68 6.63 -15.78 -4.43
N CYS A 69 5.88 -15.13 -5.33
CA CYS A 69 4.44 -15.35 -5.45
C CYS A 69 4.16 -16.78 -5.97
N GLY A 70 3.23 -17.48 -5.32
CA GLY A 70 2.92 -18.86 -5.66
C GLY A 70 3.86 -19.89 -5.03
N VAL A 71 4.92 -19.47 -4.33
CA VAL A 71 5.82 -20.35 -3.56
C VAL A 71 5.41 -20.32 -2.08
N PRO A 72 4.78 -21.37 -1.52
CA PRO A 72 4.27 -21.35 -0.15
C PRO A 72 5.36 -21.26 0.92
N GLY A 73 5.02 -20.64 2.07
CA GLY A 73 5.89 -20.61 3.26
C GLY A 73 6.77 -19.38 3.40
N PHE A 74 6.61 -18.41 2.48
CA PHE A 74 7.35 -17.16 2.52
C PHE A 74 6.37 -16.01 2.48
N ALA A 75 5.82 -15.33 3.09
CA ALA A 75 4.93 -14.16 2.95
C ALA A 75 4.78 -13.57 1.51
N GLY A 76 5.02 -14.38 0.48
CA GLY A 76 4.97 -14.04 -0.96
C GLY A 76 3.57 -14.08 -1.55
N SER A 77 2.54 -13.77 -0.77
CA SER A 77 1.13 -13.82 -1.20
C SER A 77 0.65 -12.53 -1.86
N ARG A 78 1.46 -11.49 -1.84
CA ARG A 78 1.09 -10.20 -2.43
C ARG A 78 1.30 -10.16 -3.94
N TRP A 79 0.66 -9.19 -4.55
CA TRP A 79 0.85 -8.74 -5.92
C TRP A 79 0.59 -7.24 -5.95
N GLN A 80 1.16 -6.56 -6.94
CA GLN A 80 1.03 -5.11 -7.07
C GLN A 80 0.18 -4.72 -8.25
N VAL A 81 -0.50 -3.59 -8.10
CA VAL A 81 -1.11 -2.84 -9.18
C VAL A 81 -0.42 -1.48 -9.27
N CYS A 82 -0.05 -1.09 -10.47
CA CYS A 82 0.58 0.20 -10.77
C CYS A 82 -0.11 0.87 -11.96
N GLY A 83 -0.07 2.18 -11.98
CA GLY A 83 -0.63 3.00 -13.05
C GLY A 83 -0.58 4.47 -12.67
N LYS A 84 -1.06 5.34 -13.56
CA LYS A 84 -1.27 6.75 -13.24
C LYS A 84 -2.56 6.90 -12.44
N SER A 85 -2.45 7.32 -11.20
CA SER A 85 -3.56 7.43 -10.26
C SER A 85 -4.36 8.72 -10.47
N PRO A 86 -5.71 8.69 -10.39
CA PRO A 86 -6.53 9.89 -10.52
C PRO A 86 -6.44 10.83 -9.30
N ILE A 87 -5.87 10.39 -8.18
CA ILE A 87 -5.77 11.20 -6.96
C ILE A 87 -4.89 12.42 -7.19
N LEU A 88 -3.69 12.24 -7.74
CA LEU A 88 -2.74 13.31 -8.03
C LEU A 88 -2.37 13.42 -9.52
N ASN A 89 -3.00 12.62 -10.37
CA ASN A 89 -2.65 12.47 -11.78
C ASN A 89 -1.16 12.12 -11.98
N GLN A 90 -0.64 11.24 -11.13
CA GLN A 90 0.76 10.79 -11.10
C GLN A 90 0.83 9.28 -10.92
N PHE A 91 2.01 8.71 -11.19
CA PHE A 91 2.30 7.31 -10.86
C PHE A 91 1.92 6.99 -9.43
N SER A 92 1.27 5.85 -9.25
CA SER A 92 0.99 5.28 -7.93
C SER A 92 0.95 3.76 -7.98
N TYR A 93 0.75 3.15 -6.81
CA TYR A 93 0.73 1.70 -6.66
C TYR A 93 -0.23 1.28 -5.53
N ALA A 94 -0.65 0.01 -5.57
CA ALA A 94 -1.34 -0.65 -4.48
C ALA A 94 -0.86 -2.09 -4.32
N ASN A 95 -0.87 -2.58 -3.08
CA ASN A 95 -0.52 -3.96 -2.75
C ASN A 95 -1.77 -4.71 -2.32
N LEU A 96 -2.04 -5.83 -2.97
CA LEU A 96 -3.13 -6.73 -2.62
C LEU A 96 -2.58 -8.09 -2.19
N GLY A 97 -3.37 -8.84 -1.43
CA GLY A 97 -3.05 -10.20 -0.99
C GLY A 97 -4.04 -11.22 -1.55
N GLY A 98 -4.32 -12.27 -0.76
CA GLY A 98 -5.24 -13.34 -1.16
C GLY A 98 -4.58 -14.41 -2.00
N ALA A 99 -5.28 -14.94 -2.99
CA ALA A 99 -4.81 -16.02 -3.86
C ALA A 99 -4.67 -15.62 -5.34
N TRP A 100 -5.26 -14.52 -5.75
CA TRP A 100 -5.36 -14.10 -7.16
C TRP A 100 -3.99 -14.03 -7.86
N GLY A 101 -2.97 -13.42 -7.25
CA GLY A 101 -1.62 -13.33 -7.83
C GLY A 101 -0.99 -14.71 -8.07
N ALA A 102 -1.15 -15.64 -7.12
CA ALA A 102 -0.67 -17.01 -7.29
C ALA A 102 -1.41 -17.73 -8.43
N ARG A 103 -2.74 -17.53 -8.54
CA ARG A 103 -3.53 -18.11 -9.63
C ARG A 103 -3.14 -17.56 -11.00
N LEU A 104 -2.79 -16.27 -11.09
CA LEU A 104 -2.25 -15.67 -12.32
C LEU A 104 -0.94 -16.36 -12.73
N LYS A 105 -0.02 -16.57 -11.78
CA LYS A 105 1.22 -17.32 -12.05
C LYS A 105 0.98 -18.77 -12.45
N PHE A 106 0.04 -19.44 -11.80
CA PHE A 106 -0.33 -20.82 -12.15
C PHE A 106 -1.05 -20.92 -13.50
N ALA A 107 -1.62 -19.80 -14.00
CA ALA A 107 -2.14 -19.71 -15.36
C ALA A 107 -1.05 -19.44 -16.42
N GLY A 108 0.21 -19.29 -16.01
CA GLY A 108 1.34 -19.07 -16.92
C GLY A 108 1.81 -17.62 -17.05
N TYR A 109 1.32 -16.68 -16.20
CA TYR A 109 1.65 -15.27 -16.33
C TYR A 109 2.20 -14.67 -15.04
N ASP A 110 3.36 -14.02 -15.10
CA ASP A 110 3.93 -13.27 -13.98
C ASP A 110 3.29 -11.90 -13.79
N GLY A 111 2.59 -11.42 -14.80
CA GLY A 111 1.89 -10.13 -14.75
C GLY A 111 0.88 -9.99 -15.87
N LEU A 112 0.09 -8.92 -15.75
CA LEU A 112 -0.94 -8.51 -16.71
C LEU A 112 -0.85 -6.99 -16.93
N VAL A 113 -0.83 -6.56 -18.17
CA VAL A 113 -0.88 -5.14 -18.56
C VAL A 113 -2.15 -4.90 -19.37
N LEU A 114 -3.00 -4.01 -18.87
CA LEU A 114 -4.21 -3.56 -19.56
C LEU A 114 -3.98 -2.18 -20.14
N LYS A 115 -4.22 -2.03 -21.44
CA LYS A 115 -4.14 -0.78 -22.19
C LYS A 115 -5.37 -0.61 -23.07
N GLY A 116 -5.70 0.63 -23.44
CA GLY A 116 -6.92 0.90 -24.20
C GLY A 116 -8.17 0.96 -23.33
N LYS A 117 -9.34 1.01 -23.99
CA LYS A 117 -10.67 1.05 -23.39
C LYS A 117 -11.62 0.16 -24.23
N ALA A 118 -12.38 -0.72 -23.60
CA ALA A 118 -13.40 -1.52 -24.28
C ALA A 118 -14.61 -0.65 -24.67
N ASP A 119 -15.29 -1.01 -25.78
CA ASP A 119 -16.47 -0.29 -26.27
C ASP A 119 -17.68 -0.44 -25.33
N SER A 120 -17.77 -1.57 -24.63
CA SER A 120 -18.81 -1.88 -23.64
C SER A 120 -18.19 -2.44 -22.37
N LEU A 121 -19.00 -2.60 -21.31
CA LEU A 121 -18.53 -3.19 -20.05
C LEU A 121 -18.19 -4.67 -20.25
N VAL A 122 -16.93 -5.04 -19.95
CA VAL A 122 -16.42 -6.40 -20.10
C VAL A 122 -15.77 -6.92 -18.83
N TYR A 123 -15.57 -8.23 -18.77
CA TYR A 123 -14.61 -8.83 -17.83
C TYR A 123 -13.57 -9.67 -18.59
N LEU A 124 -12.35 -9.72 -18.05
CA LEU A 124 -11.28 -10.56 -18.57
C LEU A 124 -11.31 -11.92 -17.87
N SER A 125 -11.42 -13.00 -18.63
CA SER A 125 -11.34 -14.37 -18.15
C SER A 125 -10.02 -14.99 -18.58
N ILE A 126 -9.24 -15.49 -17.61
CA ILE A 126 -7.97 -16.20 -17.81
C ILE A 126 -8.14 -17.59 -17.20
N ASN A 127 -8.20 -18.62 -18.03
CA ASN A 127 -8.28 -20.02 -17.59
C ASN A 127 -7.09 -20.80 -18.16
N ASN A 128 -6.03 -20.91 -17.36
CA ASN A 128 -4.71 -21.32 -17.85
C ASN A 128 -4.30 -20.48 -19.07
N GLU A 129 -3.97 -21.10 -20.19
CA GLU A 129 -3.56 -20.40 -21.42
C GLU A 129 -4.72 -19.75 -22.20
N THR A 130 -5.98 -20.04 -21.85
CA THR A 130 -7.14 -19.47 -22.52
C THR A 130 -7.48 -18.10 -21.95
N VAL A 131 -7.37 -17.07 -22.77
CA VAL A 131 -7.67 -15.68 -22.41
C VAL A 131 -8.81 -15.16 -23.27
N ALA A 132 -9.83 -14.55 -22.66
CA ALA A 132 -10.97 -13.98 -23.36
C ALA A 132 -11.54 -12.74 -22.67
N LEU A 133 -11.94 -11.74 -23.45
CA LEU A 133 -12.84 -10.67 -23.01
C LEU A 133 -14.28 -11.15 -23.20
N LYS A 134 -15.09 -11.00 -22.15
CA LYS A 134 -16.49 -11.41 -22.12
C LYS A 134 -17.38 -10.24 -21.72
N ASP A 135 -18.61 -10.24 -22.21
CA ASP A 135 -19.62 -9.25 -21.82
C ASP A 135 -19.87 -9.27 -20.31
N ALA A 136 -19.92 -8.08 -19.70
CA ALA A 136 -20.20 -7.88 -18.29
C ALA A 136 -21.42 -6.97 -18.05
N SER A 137 -22.28 -6.77 -19.03
CA SER A 137 -23.46 -5.90 -18.94
C SER A 137 -24.38 -6.27 -17.76
N HIS A 138 -24.50 -7.58 -17.48
CA HIS A 138 -25.28 -8.12 -16.35
C HIS A 138 -24.67 -7.77 -14.96
N LEU A 139 -23.42 -7.32 -14.91
CA LEU A 139 -22.71 -6.89 -13.70
C LEU A 139 -22.73 -5.37 -13.50
N LYS A 140 -23.32 -4.62 -14.44
CA LYS A 140 -23.38 -3.16 -14.35
C LYS A 140 -24.07 -2.73 -13.05
N ASP A 141 -23.52 -1.70 -12.41
CA ASP A 141 -24.00 -1.12 -11.14
C ASP A 141 -24.01 -2.08 -9.92
N LYS A 142 -23.56 -3.33 -10.09
CA LYS A 142 -23.46 -4.29 -9.00
C LYS A 142 -22.23 -4.04 -8.14
N GLY A 143 -22.36 -4.34 -6.84
CA GLY A 143 -21.27 -4.27 -5.88
C GLY A 143 -20.09 -5.15 -6.28
N ALA A 144 -18.90 -4.83 -5.78
CA ALA A 144 -17.70 -5.62 -6.06
C ALA A 144 -17.78 -7.04 -5.45
N ILE A 145 -18.34 -7.17 -4.25
CA ILE A 145 -18.58 -8.49 -3.63
C ILE A 145 -19.62 -9.27 -4.41
N GLU A 146 -20.77 -8.63 -4.74
CA GLU A 146 -21.85 -9.26 -5.51
C GLU A 146 -21.34 -9.72 -6.89
N SER A 147 -20.62 -8.87 -7.62
CA SER A 147 -20.05 -9.22 -8.94
C SER A 147 -19.09 -10.40 -8.87
N ARG A 148 -18.26 -10.46 -7.83
CA ARG A 148 -17.34 -11.59 -7.61
C ARG A 148 -18.08 -12.90 -7.38
N GLU A 149 -19.18 -12.87 -6.63
CA GLU A 149 -20.00 -14.07 -6.38
C GLU A 149 -20.69 -14.54 -7.64
N ILE A 150 -21.33 -13.65 -8.39
CA ILE A 150 -21.95 -14.00 -9.67
C ILE A 150 -20.93 -14.64 -10.62
N LEU A 151 -19.75 -14.05 -10.76
CA LEU A 151 -18.71 -14.63 -11.61
C LEU A 151 -18.20 -15.98 -11.13
N LYS A 152 -18.17 -16.24 -9.82
CA LYS A 152 -17.82 -17.57 -9.28
C LYS A 152 -18.92 -18.59 -9.54
N ASP A 153 -20.17 -18.21 -9.43
CA ASP A 153 -21.32 -19.08 -9.76
C ASP A 153 -21.30 -19.46 -11.25
N GLU A 154 -20.94 -18.52 -12.13
CA GLU A 154 -20.88 -18.74 -13.59
C GLU A 154 -19.65 -19.53 -14.05
N LEU A 155 -18.48 -19.24 -13.45
CA LEU A 155 -17.18 -19.78 -13.91
C LEU A 155 -16.68 -20.95 -13.08
N GLY A 156 -17.20 -21.09 -11.85
CA GLY A 156 -16.80 -22.08 -10.85
C GLY A 156 -15.93 -21.49 -9.73
N ASP A 157 -16.01 -22.11 -8.55
CA ASP A 157 -15.34 -21.69 -7.30
C ASP A 157 -13.80 -21.64 -7.38
N SER A 158 -13.21 -22.32 -8.37
CA SER A 158 -11.76 -22.33 -8.58
C SER A 158 -11.22 -21.00 -9.12
N PHE A 159 -12.08 -20.15 -9.68
CA PHE A 159 -11.68 -18.83 -10.15
C PHE A 159 -11.46 -17.87 -8.99
N CYS A 160 -10.33 -17.18 -9.04
CA CYS A 160 -10.05 -16.01 -8.22
C CYS A 160 -10.38 -14.74 -9.02
N VAL A 161 -11.09 -13.80 -8.41
CA VAL A 161 -11.65 -12.65 -9.13
C VAL A 161 -11.27 -11.35 -8.47
N VAL A 162 -10.77 -10.41 -9.26
CA VAL A 162 -10.61 -8.99 -8.92
C VAL A 162 -11.73 -8.21 -9.59
N THR A 163 -12.41 -7.37 -8.82
CA THR A 163 -13.52 -6.55 -9.31
C THR A 163 -13.38 -5.10 -8.88
N THR A 164 -14.15 -4.23 -9.53
CA THR A 164 -14.46 -2.89 -9.03
C THR A 164 -15.96 -2.78 -8.76
N GLY A 165 -16.33 -1.97 -7.76
CA GLY A 165 -17.71 -1.65 -7.45
C GLY A 165 -18.25 -0.47 -8.28
N PRO A 166 -19.49 -0.01 -7.99
CA PRO A 166 -20.10 1.15 -8.65
C PRO A 166 -19.22 2.42 -8.59
N ALA A 167 -18.47 2.62 -7.51
CA ALA A 167 -17.56 3.75 -7.40
C ALA A 167 -16.49 3.75 -8.51
N GLY A 168 -15.99 2.56 -8.89
CA GLY A 168 -15.05 2.46 -10.00
C GLY A 168 -15.72 2.75 -11.35
N GLU A 169 -16.89 2.16 -11.60
CA GLU A 169 -17.65 2.42 -12.84
C GLU A 169 -17.96 3.91 -13.03
N ASN A 170 -18.22 4.64 -11.93
CA ASN A 170 -18.48 6.09 -11.91
C ASN A 170 -17.23 6.94 -11.68
N MET A 171 -16.02 6.37 -11.84
CA MET A 171 -14.74 7.09 -11.78
C MET A 171 -14.58 7.92 -10.51
N VAL A 172 -14.99 7.41 -9.34
CA VAL A 172 -14.74 8.02 -8.04
C VAL A 172 -13.24 7.96 -7.75
N THR A 173 -12.60 9.07 -7.45
CA THR A 173 -11.13 9.17 -7.32
C THR A 173 -10.53 8.23 -6.27
N SER A 174 -11.28 7.90 -5.21
CA SER A 174 -10.89 6.96 -4.15
C SER A 174 -11.37 5.52 -4.38
N ALA A 175 -11.81 5.18 -5.62
CA ALA A 175 -12.31 3.84 -5.90
C ALA A 175 -11.23 2.77 -5.81
N THR A 176 -11.59 1.62 -5.21
CA THR A 176 -10.70 0.50 -4.96
C THR A 176 -10.95 -0.69 -5.88
N LEU A 177 -9.94 -1.55 -5.97
CA LEU A 177 -10.06 -2.92 -6.45
C LEU A 177 -10.37 -3.84 -5.27
N LEU A 178 -11.24 -4.82 -5.47
CA LEU A 178 -11.53 -5.86 -4.49
C LEU A 178 -11.21 -7.24 -5.08
N ALA A 179 -10.25 -7.93 -4.48
CA ALA A 179 -9.85 -9.29 -4.85
C ALA A 179 -10.48 -10.34 -3.92
N ASP A 180 -10.15 -11.61 -4.19
CA ASP A 180 -10.54 -12.72 -3.32
C ASP A 180 -10.22 -12.47 -1.86
N SER A 181 -11.06 -13.07 -1.00
CA SER A 181 -11.00 -12.92 0.44
C SER A 181 -11.00 -11.44 0.84
N ASP A 182 -11.69 -10.57 0.10
CA ASP A 182 -11.82 -9.13 0.35
C ASP A 182 -10.47 -8.40 0.48
N SER A 183 -9.46 -8.81 -0.28
CA SER A 183 -8.22 -8.05 -0.37
C SER A 183 -8.43 -6.82 -1.25
N SER A 184 -8.25 -5.63 -0.70
CA SER A 184 -8.51 -4.37 -1.40
C SER A 184 -7.22 -3.66 -1.83
N GLY A 185 -7.27 -2.97 -2.96
CA GLY A 185 -6.21 -2.11 -3.49
C GLY A 185 -6.71 -0.69 -3.71
N SER A 186 -6.02 0.27 -3.11
CA SER A 186 -6.34 1.70 -3.10
C SER A 186 -5.78 2.47 -4.31
N SER A 187 -5.49 3.75 -4.14
CA SER A 187 -4.91 4.67 -5.15
C SER A 187 -5.81 4.94 -6.37
N GLY A 188 -7.13 4.77 -6.25
CA GLY A 188 -8.05 5.07 -7.34
C GLY A 188 -8.03 4.05 -8.49
N PHE A 189 -7.39 2.88 -8.32
CA PHE A 189 -7.28 1.90 -9.40
C PHE A 189 -8.61 1.23 -9.77
N GLY A 190 -9.61 1.25 -8.88
CA GLY A 190 -10.98 0.90 -9.22
C GLY A 190 -11.56 1.82 -10.29
N ALA A 191 -11.30 3.13 -10.18
CA ALA A 191 -11.71 4.12 -11.17
C ALA A 191 -10.98 3.93 -12.51
N LEU A 192 -9.72 3.49 -12.51
CA LEU A 192 -9.01 3.15 -13.75
C LEU A 192 -9.64 1.94 -14.45
N MET A 193 -10.07 0.91 -13.71
CA MET A 193 -10.81 -0.19 -14.29
C MET A 193 -12.12 0.30 -14.92
N GLY A 194 -12.88 1.13 -14.20
CA GLY A 194 -14.12 1.72 -14.72
C GLY A 194 -13.90 2.56 -15.97
N ALA A 195 -12.90 3.45 -15.98
CA ALA A 195 -12.55 4.27 -17.14
C ALA A 195 -12.21 3.44 -18.38
N LYS A 196 -11.71 2.21 -18.20
CA LYS A 196 -11.39 1.25 -19.26
C LYS A 196 -12.56 0.32 -19.64
N ASN A 197 -13.75 0.52 -19.04
CA ASN A 197 -14.91 -0.36 -19.19
C ASN A 197 -14.62 -1.83 -18.82
N ILE A 198 -13.76 -2.07 -17.82
CA ILE A 198 -13.50 -3.42 -17.32
C ILE A 198 -14.05 -3.59 -15.90
N LYS A 199 -14.98 -4.51 -15.72
CA LYS A 199 -15.65 -4.80 -14.44
C LYS A 199 -14.83 -5.71 -13.54
N ALA A 200 -14.22 -6.74 -14.14
CA ALA A 200 -13.54 -7.78 -13.39
C ALA A 200 -12.42 -8.45 -14.19
N ILE A 201 -11.52 -9.11 -13.45
CA ILE A 201 -10.48 -9.99 -13.98
C ILE A 201 -10.58 -11.31 -13.22
N ALA A 202 -11.09 -12.35 -13.87
CA ALA A 202 -11.26 -13.69 -13.31
C ALA A 202 -10.12 -14.62 -13.78
N VAL A 203 -9.43 -15.24 -12.85
CA VAL A 203 -8.25 -16.07 -13.13
C VAL A 203 -8.39 -17.45 -12.49
N ASN A 204 -8.15 -18.49 -13.28
CA ASN A 204 -8.09 -19.88 -12.85
C ASN A 204 -6.84 -20.54 -13.42
N GLY A 205 -5.78 -20.64 -12.63
CA GLY A 205 -4.52 -21.30 -12.97
C GLY A 205 -4.30 -22.56 -12.14
N HIS A 206 -3.82 -23.62 -12.78
CA HIS A 206 -3.54 -24.93 -12.16
C HIS A 206 -2.07 -25.34 -12.23
N GLY A 207 -1.19 -24.54 -12.85
CA GLY A 207 0.23 -24.78 -12.93
C GLY A 207 0.93 -24.74 -11.58
N LYS A 208 2.24 -24.93 -11.60
CA LYS A 208 3.12 -24.87 -10.43
C LYS A 208 4.33 -24.04 -10.78
N ILE A 209 4.89 -23.36 -9.79
CA ILE A 209 6.13 -22.62 -9.94
C ILE A 209 7.30 -23.50 -9.50
N ASP A 210 8.20 -23.76 -10.43
CA ASP A 210 9.43 -24.46 -10.14
C ASP A 210 10.41 -23.58 -9.37
N VAL A 211 11.13 -24.18 -8.42
CA VAL A 211 12.16 -23.53 -7.61
C VAL A 211 13.52 -24.16 -7.90
N ALA A 212 14.56 -23.34 -7.87
CA ALA A 212 15.90 -23.77 -8.26
C ALA A 212 16.49 -24.79 -7.29
N ASP A 213 16.34 -24.57 -5.99
CA ASP A 213 16.81 -25.50 -4.95
C ASP A 213 15.70 -25.86 -3.96
N LYS A 214 15.08 -27.01 -4.17
CA LYS A 214 14.00 -27.53 -3.31
C LYS A 214 14.45 -27.79 -1.86
N LYS A 215 15.74 -28.17 -1.66
CA LYS A 215 16.28 -28.44 -0.31
C LYS A 215 16.51 -27.13 0.44
N ALA A 216 17.14 -26.13 -0.21
CA ALA A 216 17.33 -24.81 0.35
C ALA A 216 15.98 -24.14 0.66
N VAL A 217 14.99 -24.21 -0.25
CA VAL A 217 13.64 -23.68 -0.01
C VAL A 217 12.98 -24.31 1.21
N LYS A 218 13.13 -25.64 1.42
CA LYS A 218 12.59 -26.32 2.61
C LYS A 218 13.26 -25.82 3.90
N LEU A 219 14.57 -25.67 3.91
CA LEU A 219 15.33 -25.13 5.06
C LEU A 219 14.96 -23.67 5.34
N MET A 220 14.87 -22.85 4.31
CA MET A 220 14.48 -21.45 4.47
C MET A 220 13.05 -21.30 5.02
N ARG A 221 12.10 -22.11 4.57
CA ARG A 221 10.74 -22.13 5.15
C ARG A 221 10.74 -22.42 6.65
N GLN A 222 11.56 -23.36 7.09
CA GLN A 222 11.71 -23.68 8.51
C GLN A 222 12.31 -22.49 9.25
N LYS A 223 13.45 -21.95 8.78
CA LYS A 223 14.14 -20.80 9.38
C LYS A 223 13.23 -19.57 9.50
N VAL A 224 12.51 -19.23 8.42
CA VAL A 224 11.60 -18.07 8.41
C VAL A 224 10.44 -18.27 9.39
N ARG A 225 9.90 -19.49 9.50
CA ARG A 225 8.82 -19.80 10.46
C ARG A 225 9.30 -19.68 11.92
N GLU A 226 10.50 -20.13 12.20
CA GLU A 226 11.10 -20.07 13.54
C GLU A 226 11.38 -18.61 13.95
N LEU A 227 11.93 -17.80 13.03
CA LEU A 227 12.25 -16.41 13.30
C LEU A 227 11.01 -15.50 13.42
N LYS A 228 9.87 -15.90 12.81
CA LYS A 228 8.67 -15.07 12.75
C LYS A 228 8.01 -14.98 14.13
N TYR A 229 7.74 -13.76 14.57
CA TYR A 229 6.91 -13.48 15.74
C TYR A 229 5.44 -13.86 15.51
N ASP A 230 4.68 -13.99 16.59
CA ASP A 230 3.23 -14.21 16.51
C ASP A 230 2.53 -13.05 15.78
N PRO A 231 1.44 -13.34 15.06
CA PRO A 231 0.65 -12.28 14.44
C PRO A 231 0.17 -11.25 15.45
N PHE A 232 0.21 -9.99 15.08
CA PHE A 232 -0.34 -8.92 15.90
C PHE A 232 -1.83 -9.14 16.17
N ILE A 233 -2.26 -8.79 17.37
CA ILE A 233 -3.66 -8.78 17.77
C ILE A 233 -4.23 -7.40 17.46
N TRP A 234 -5.22 -7.33 16.57
CA TRP A 234 -5.90 -6.06 16.32
C TRP A 234 -6.86 -5.74 17.48
N PRO A 235 -6.72 -4.58 18.13
CA PRO A 235 -7.64 -4.17 19.17
C PRO A 235 -9.00 -3.82 18.53
N THR A 236 -9.99 -4.65 18.76
CA THR A 236 -11.36 -4.44 18.27
C THR A 236 -12.37 -4.66 19.40
N THR A 237 -13.49 -3.95 19.34
CA THR A 237 -14.61 -4.13 20.25
C THR A 237 -15.53 -5.28 19.84
N LEU A 238 -15.40 -5.81 18.61
CA LEU A 238 -16.22 -6.91 18.13
C LEU A 238 -15.86 -8.24 18.82
N SER A 239 -16.84 -9.13 18.95
CA SER A 239 -16.66 -10.44 19.61
C SER A 239 -15.63 -11.30 18.89
N GLN A 240 -14.57 -11.67 19.61
CA GLN A 240 -13.52 -12.56 19.09
C GLN A 240 -14.02 -13.99 18.82
N GLU A 241 -15.08 -14.44 19.53
CA GLU A 241 -15.71 -15.76 19.30
C GLU A 241 -16.31 -15.90 17.89
N ARG A 242 -16.58 -14.77 17.23
CA ARG A 242 -17.10 -14.70 15.86
C ARG A 242 -16.01 -14.48 14.83
N MET A 243 -14.73 -14.63 15.20
CA MET A 243 -13.60 -14.44 14.34
C MET A 243 -12.87 -15.75 14.06
N GLU A 244 -12.64 -16.05 12.82
CA GLU A 244 -11.75 -17.12 12.39
C GLU A 244 -10.52 -16.53 11.67
N LYS A 245 -9.39 -17.22 11.79
CA LYS A 245 -8.15 -16.77 11.15
C LYS A 245 -8.30 -16.86 9.63
N ASP A 246 -7.98 -15.77 8.92
CA ASP A 246 -7.98 -15.71 7.46
C ASP A 246 -6.55 -15.49 6.96
N ILE A 247 -6.03 -16.44 6.19
CA ILE A 247 -4.62 -16.46 5.77
C ILE A 247 -4.54 -16.39 4.25
N CYS A 248 -3.77 -15.44 3.73
CA CYS A 248 -3.48 -15.35 2.30
C CYS A 248 -2.74 -16.60 1.79
N PHE A 249 -2.90 -16.92 0.52
CA PHE A 249 -2.27 -18.09 -0.10
C PHE A 249 -0.75 -18.11 0.12
N GLY A 250 -0.24 -19.21 0.62
CA GLY A 250 1.19 -19.42 0.81
C GLY A 250 1.87 -18.58 1.91
N CYS A 251 1.09 -17.83 2.70
CA CYS A 251 1.63 -17.07 3.83
C CYS A 251 2.22 -17.99 4.91
N ILE A 252 3.14 -17.46 5.74
CA ILE A 252 3.85 -18.20 6.79
C ILE A 252 2.89 -18.65 7.89
N ASN A 253 2.25 -17.68 8.57
CA ASN A 253 1.36 -17.92 9.72
C ASN A 253 0.21 -16.89 9.82
N GLY A 254 0.03 -16.05 8.79
CA GLY A 254 -0.95 -14.98 8.77
C GLY A 254 -0.48 -13.70 9.47
N CYS A 255 -1.40 -12.74 9.52
CA CYS A 255 -1.27 -11.46 10.22
C CYS A 255 -2.50 -11.27 11.13
N MET A 256 -2.84 -10.04 11.51
CA MET A 256 -4.06 -9.70 12.25
C MET A 256 -5.37 -9.91 11.46
N ARG A 257 -5.31 -10.41 10.25
CA ARG A 257 -6.45 -10.64 9.38
C ARG A 257 -7.33 -11.78 9.89
N VAL A 258 -8.63 -11.50 9.99
CA VAL A 258 -9.67 -12.46 10.39
C VAL A 258 -10.86 -12.39 9.42
N LYS A 259 -11.63 -13.46 9.37
CA LYS A 259 -12.97 -13.48 8.80
C LYS A 259 -13.96 -13.36 9.96
N TYR A 260 -14.77 -12.31 9.93
CA TYR A 260 -15.78 -12.06 10.93
C TYR A 260 -17.14 -12.58 10.50
N HIS A 261 -17.87 -13.17 11.44
CA HIS A 261 -19.22 -13.71 11.27
C HIS A 261 -20.21 -12.84 12.05
N PRO A 262 -20.90 -11.89 11.40
CA PRO A 262 -21.91 -11.06 12.08
C PRO A 262 -23.11 -11.90 12.54
N ALA A 263 -23.92 -11.36 13.45
CA ALA A 263 -25.14 -12.03 13.91
C ALA A 263 -26.12 -12.28 12.75
N ASN A 264 -26.18 -11.34 11.81
CA ASN A 264 -27.00 -11.42 10.61
C ASN A 264 -26.21 -10.91 9.42
N GLY A 265 -26.38 -11.57 8.27
CA GLY A 265 -25.74 -11.15 7.02
C GLY A 265 -24.49 -11.96 6.64
N ARG A 266 -23.74 -11.41 5.70
CA ARG A 266 -22.60 -12.07 5.06
C ARG A 266 -21.34 -11.94 5.92
N SER A 267 -20.59 -13.03 6.07
CA SER A 267 -19.25 -13.04 6.65
C SER A 267 -18.22 -12.44 5.67
N GLY A 268 -17.12 -11.91 6.19
CA GLY A 268 -16.07 -11.36 5.36
C GLY A 268 -14.83 -10.95 6.15
N LYS A 269 -13.80 -10.51 5.45
CA LYS A 269 -12.56 -10.01 6.05
C LYS A 269 -12.83 -8.83 6.98
N TYR A 270 -12.17 -8.86 8.14
CA TYR A 270 -12.09 -7.76 9.09
C TYR A 270 -10.63 -7.60 9.54
N CYS A 271 -9.99 -6.48 9.26
CA CYS A 271 -8.54 -6.37 9.44
C CYS A 271 -8.08 -4.91 9.47
N CYS A 272 -7.14 -4.64 10.37
CA CYS A 272 -6.35 -3.41 10.45
C CYS A 272 -7.21 -2.10 10.39
N GLN A 273 -6.75 -1.06 9.73
CA GLN A 273 -7.44 0.23 9.67
C GLN A 273 -8.88 0.12 9.13
N SER A 274 -9.11 -0.70 8.10
CA SER A 274 -10.46 -0.89 7.54
C SER A 274 -11.45 -1.52 8.53
N ALA A 275 -10.97 -2.16 9.58
CA ALA A 275 -11.80 -2.66 10.68
C ALA A 275 -12.13 -1.54 11.69
N GLY A 276 -11.10 -0.74 12.05
CA GLY A 276 -11.22 0.24 13.13
C GLY A 276 -11.92 1.55 12.78
N TYR A 277 -11.97 1.92 11.49
CA TYR A 277 -12.34 3.28 11.09
C TYR A 277 -13.75 3.73 11.53
N TYR A 278 -14.66 2.81 11.76
CA TYR A 278 -16.04 3.11 12.15
C TYR A 278 -16.40 2.73 13.59
N GLU A 279 -15.58 1.91 14.27
CA GLU A 279 -15.91 1.35 15.60
C GLU A 279 -16.22 2.42 16.64
N VAL A 280 -15.35 3.40 16.82
CA VAL A 280 -15.52 4.44 17.83
C VAL A 280 -16.76 5.31 17.54
N ARG A 281 -17.02 5.58 16.27
CA ARG A 281 -18.21 6.38 15.86
C ARG A 281 -19.50 5.61 16.13
N ALA A 282 -19.56 4.35 15.75
CA ALA A 282 -20.73 3.50 15.97
C ALA A 282 -20.99 3.28 17.48
N GLN A 283 -19.96 3.01 18.25
CA GLN A 283 -20.10 2.83 19.70
C GLN A 283 -20.65 4.10 20.39
N ARG A 284 -20.18 5.28 19.99
CA ARG A 284 -20.69 6.56 20.51
C ARG A 284 -22.16 6.78 20.14
N PHE A 285 -22.54 6.43 18.90
CA PHE A 285 -23.91 6.64 18.43
C PHE A 285 -24.90 5.67 19.09
N TYR A 286 -24.57 4.37 19.14
CA TYR A 286 -25.48 3.33 19.67
C TYR A 286 -25.35 3.14 21.18
N GLY A 287 -24.33 3.67 21.84
CA GLY A 287 -24.06 3.46 23.28
C GLY A 287 -23.68 2.00 23.64
N LYS A 288 -23.47 1.15 22.64
CA LYS A 288 -23.12 -0.28 22.81
C LYS A 288 -22.36 -0.80 21.60
N VAL A 289 -21.73 -1.97 21.76
CA VAL A 289 -21.10 -2.71 20.66
C VAL A 289 -22.18 -3.28 19.73
N THR A 290 -21.99 -3.12 18.42
CA THR A 290 -22.87 -3.60 17.35
C THR A 290 -22.06 -4.13 16.19
N ASP A 291 -22.70 -4.84 15.23
CA ASP A 291 -22.06 -5.29 13.99
C ASP A 291 -21.95 -4.15 12.93
N VAL A 292 -22.39 -2.94 13.24
CA VAL A 292 -22.37 -1.79 12.29
C VAL A 292 -20.97 -1.45 11.78
N PRO A 293 -19.89 -1.47 12.57
CA PRO A 293 -18.53 -1.26 12.03
C PRO A 293 -18.13 -2.26 10.94
N PHE A 294 -18.48 -3.53 11.15
CA PHE A 294 -18.23 -4.56 10.13
C PHE A 294 -19.08 -4.32 8.87
N GLN A 295 -20.37 -4.00 9.05
CA GLN A 295 -21.26 -3.67 7.93
C GLN A 295 -20.74 -2.45 7.14
N ALA A 296 -20.28 -1.41 7.82
CA ALA A 296 -19.67 -0.23 7.20
C ALA A 296 -18.44 -0.60 6.35
N THR A 297 -17.58 -1.48 6.86
CA THR A 297 -16.42 -2.00 6.09
C THR A 297 -16.88 -2.76 4.84
N LYS A 298 -17.87 -3.63 4.97
CA LYS A 298 -18.37 -4.40 3.82
C LYS A 298 -19.09 -3.53 2.78
N LEU A 299 -19.76 -2.48 3.19
CA LEU A 299 -20.32 -1.49 2.27
C LEU A 299 -19.21 -0.75 1.49
N CYS A 300 -18.12 -0.35 2.16
CA CYS A 300 -16.97 0.21 1.45
C CYS A 300 -16.39 -0.77 0.44
N ASP A 301 -16.19 -2.03 0.84
CA ASP A 301 -15.69 -3.08 -0.05
C ASP A 301 -16.63 -3.30 -1.26
N ASP A 302 -17.94 -3.34 -1.03
CA ASP A 302 -18.93 -3.63 -2.08
C ASP A 302 -19.14 -2.45 -3.03
N TYR A 303 -19.27 -1.23 -2.52
CA TYR A 303 -19.27 -0.03 -3.38
C TYR A 303 -17.91 0.21 -4.05
N GLY A 304 -16.84 -0.37 -3.54
CA GLY A 304 -15.47 -0.20 -4.04
C GLY A 304 -14.88 1.16 -3.69
N ILE A 305 -14.99 1.60 -2.41
CA ILE A 305 -14.47 2.89 -1.91
C ILE A 305 -13.42 2.65 -0.82
N ASP A 306 -12.33 3.38 -0.85
CA ASP A 306 -11.24 3.28 0.13
C ASP A 306 -11.71 3.72 1.53
N THR A 307 -11.64 2.82 2.51
CA THR A 307 -12.02 3.09 3.90
C THR A 307 -11.19 4.20 4.53
N ARG A 308 -9.92 4.38 4.12
CA ARG A 308 -9.06 5.45 4.62
C ARG A 308 -9.52 6.81 4.12
N ALA A 309 -9.86 6.89 2.85
CA ALA A 309 -10.43 8.11 2.26
C ALA A 309 -11.78 8.46 2.91
N VAL A 310 -12.64 7.45 3.18
CA VAL A 310 -13.91 7.66 3.87
C VAL A 310 -13.71 8.15 5.30
N GLU A 311 -12.74 7.62 6.03
CA GLU A 311 -12.41 8.04 7.40
C GLU A 311 -12.03 9.52 7.47
N THR A 312 -11.13 9.95 6.60
CA THR A 312 -10.68 11.35 6.52
C THR A 312 -11.78 12.29 6.03
N LEU A 313 -12.57 11.82 5.06
CA LEU A 313 -13.76 12.54 4.58
C LEU A 313 -14.79 12.77 5.71
N MET A 314 -15.11 11.73 6.48
CA MET A 314 -16.03 11.86 7.62
C MET A 314 -15.50 12.83 8.68
N MET A 315 -14.19 12.88 8.89
CA MET A 315 -13.60 13.84 9.83
C MET A 315 -13.83 15.29 9.34
N TRP A 316 -13.61 15.54 8.06
CA TRP A 316 -13.89 16.84 7.45
C TRP A 316 -15.37 17.21 7.51
N LEU A 317 -16.28 16.30 7.09
CA LEU A 317 -17.73 16.50 7.15
C LEU A 317 -18.19 16.84 8.58
N SER A 318 -17.70 16.10 9.59
CA SER A 318 -18.02 16.34 10.99
C SER A 318 -17.60 17.73 11.46
N ARG A 319 -16.41 18.19 11.06
CA ARG A 319 -15.89 19.52 11.42
C ARG A 319 -16.68 20.62 10.73
N CYS A 320 -16.95 20.48 9.43
CA CYS A 320 -17.74 21.46 8.66
C CYS A 320 -19.18 21.55 9.17
N HIS A 321 -19.81 20.43 9.54
CA HIS A 321 -21.14 20.43 10.12
C HIS A 321 -21.18 21.15 11.48
N LYS A 322 -20.24 20.84 12.38
CA LYS A 322 -20.12 21.53 13.69
C LYS A 322 -19.86 23.03 13.56
N ALA A 323 -19.20 23.45 12.51
CA ALA A 323 -18.90 24.85 12.20
C ALA A 323 -20.00 25.53 11.37
N HIS A 324 -21.12 24.87 11.11
CA HIS A 324 -22.23 25.36 10.29
C HIS A 324 -21.82 25.75 8.86
N ILE A 325 -20.76 25.14 8.32
CA ILE A 325 -20.33 25.29 6.92
C ILE A 325 -21.16 24.40 5.99
N LEU A 326 -21.53 23.20 6.46
CA LEU A 326 -22.36 22.23 5.75
C LEU A 326 -23.56 21.84 6.62
N SER A 327 -24.74 21.82 6.02
CA SER A 327 -25.98 21.35 6.64
C SER A 327 -26.44 20.03 6.04
N GLU A 328 -27.41 19.36 6.71
CA GLU A 328 -28.05 18.17 6.21
C GLU A 328 -28.88 18.45 4.95
N ASP A 329 -29.55 19.62 4.88
CA ASP A 329 -30.35 20.03 3.73
C ASP A 329 -29.47 20.24 2.48
N GLU A 330 -28.30 20.92 2.63
CA GLU A 330 -27.37 21.14 1.53
C GLU A 330 -26.73 19.84 1.02
N THR A 331 -26.38 18.94 1.91
CA THR A 331 -25.66 17.70 1.58
C THR A 331 -26.58 16.52 1.28
N GLY A 332 -27.80 16.53 1.83
CA GLY A 332 -28.70 15.37 1.85
C GLY A 332 -28.10 14.19 2.59
N LEU A 333 -27.18 14.44 3.55
CA LEU A 333 -26.55 13.46 4.42
C LEU A 333 -27.07 13.65 5.85
N PRO A 334 -27.44 12.59 6.58
CA PRO A 334 -27.84 12.70 7.99
C PRO A 334 -26.61 12.90 8.90
N LEU A 335 -25.99 14.09 8.82
CA LEU A 335 -24.72 14.43 9.49
C LEU A 335 -24.83 14.34 11.02
N SER A 336 -26.00 14.62 11.59
CA SER A 336 -26.29 14.48 13.03
C SER A 336 -26.25 13.00 13.49
N LYS A 337 -26.45 12.05 12.55
CA LYS A 337 -26.42 10.60 12.81
C LYS A 337 -25.08 9.96 12.44
N MET A 338 -24.01 10.72 12.35
CA MET A 338 -22.67 10.18 12.01
C MET A 338 -22.25 9.11 13.03
N GLY A 339 -22.05 7.89 12.54
CA GLY A 339 -21.83 6.68 13.35
C GLY A 339 -22.98 5.65 13.23
N SER A 340 -24.13 6.04 12.67
CA SER A 340 -25.23 5.10 12.38
C SER A 340 -25.02 4.33 11.08
N LEU A 341 -25.72 3.21 10.93
CA LEU A 341 -25.76 2.47 9.66
C LEU A 341 -26.39 3.31 8.55
N GLU A 342 -27.45 4.06 8.85
CA GLU A 342 -28.14 4.96 7.92
C GLU A 342 -27.17 5.99 7.31
N PHE A 343 -26.36 6.62 8.15
CA PHE A 343 -25.40 7.62 7.68
C PHE A 343 -24.39 7.02 6.69
N ILE A 344 -23.76 5.90 7.06
CA ILE A 344 -22.70 5.33 6.20
C ILE A 344 -23.26 4.74 4.89
N GLN A 345 -24.46 4.14 4.92
CA GLN A 345 -25.16 3.68 3.72
C GLN A 345 -25.47 4.84 2.77
N THR A 346 -26.02 5.94 3.29
CA THR A 346 -26.35 7.13 2.49
C THR A 346 -25.09 7.78 1.92
N LEU A 347 -24.04 7.94 2.73
CA LEU A 347 -22.80 8.53 2.30
C LEU A 347 -22.17 7.75 1.15
N LEU A 348 -21.97 6.44 1.33
CA LEU A 348 -21.28 5.60 0.36
C LEU A 348 -22.06 5.46 -0.94
N ARG A 349 -23.40 5.32 -0.86
CA ARG A 349 -24.25 5.29 -2.05
C ARG A 349 -24.13 6.58 -2.85
N LYS A 350 -24.30 7.73 -2.19
CA LYS A 350 -24.21 9.04 -2.87
C LYS A 350 -22.86 9.23 -3.55
N ILE A 351 -21.76 8.85 -2.91
CA ILE A 351 -20.42 8.92 -3.50
C ILE A 351 -20.31 7.97 -4.70
N ALA A 352 -20.67 6.68 -4.51
CA ALA A 352 -20.50 5.65 -5.53
C ALA A 352 -21.29 5.94 -6.81
N PHE A 353 -22.49 6.51 -6.68
CA PHE A 353 -23.37 6.85 -7.81
C PHE A 353 -23.35 8.34 -8.18
N ARG A 354 -22.50 9.15 -7.57
CA ARG A 354 -22.38 10.60 -7.79
C ARG A 354 -23.73 11.34 -7.63
N GLU A 355 -24.55 10.93 -6.65
CA GLU A 355 -25.89 11.47 -6.39
C GLU A 355 -25.82 12.81 -5.61
N GLY A 356 -26.20 13.93 -6.24
CA GLY A 356 -26.25 15.24 -5.60
C GLY A 356 -24.90 15.64 -5.00
N PHE A 357 -24.83 15.94 -3.69
CA PHE A 357 -23.57 16.30 -3.03
C PHE A 357 -22.52 15.18 -3.07
N GLY A 358 -22.94 13.94 -3.29
CA GLY A 358 -22.04 12.82 -3.51
C GLY A 358 -21.12 12.97 -4.70
N ASP A 359 -21.52 13.72 -5.74
CA ASP A 359 -20.67 14.03 -6.91
C ASP A 359 -19.45 14.88 -6.50
N VAL A 360 -19.68 15.87 -5.63
CA VAL A 360 -18.59 16.68 -5.06
C VAL A 360 -17.64 15.81 -4.23
N LEU A 361 -18.18 14.90 -3.42
CA LEU A 361 -17.39 14.03 -2.56
C LEU A 361 -16.60 12.97 -3.36
N ALA A 362 -17.11 12.57 -4.52
CA ALA A 362 -16.46 11.62 -5.43
C ALA A 362 -15.11 12.11 -5.97
N GLU A 363 -14.90 13.43 -5.98
CA GLU A 363 -13.62 14.06 -6.38
C GLU A 363 -12.52 13.95 -5.31
N GLY A 364 -12.83 13.41 -4.13
CA GLY A 364 -11.93 13.31 -2.98
C GLY A 364 -11.95 14.56 -2.09
N THR A 365 -11.56 14.39 -0.82
CA THR A 365 -11.77 15.39 0.24
C THR A 365 -11.10 16.74 -0.05
N LEU A 366 -9.87 16.73 -0.61
CA LEU A 366 -9.14 17.97 -0.92
C LEU A 366 -9.87 18.81 -1.98
N LYS A 367 -10.30 18.19 -3.08
CA LYS A 367 -11.06 18.88 -4.12
C LYS A 367 -12.45 19.27 -3.63
N ALA A 368 -13.12 18.39 -2.89
CA ALA A 368 -14.44 18.67 -2.31
C ALA A 368 -14.40 19.91 -1.40
N ALA A 369 -13.39 20.04 -0.55
CA ALA A 369 -13.22 21.21 0.32
C ALA A 369 -13.06 22.50 -0.48
N ASN A 370 -12.31 22.47 -1.59
CA ASN A 370 -12.15 23.63 -2.48
C ASN A 370 -13.45 23.96 -3.23
N ILE A 371 -14.19 22.96 -3.71
CA ILE A 371 -15.47 23.16 -4.42
C ILE A 371 -16.52 23.76 -3.48
N VAL A 372 -16.62 23.28 -2.24
CA VAL A 372 -17.53 23.82 -1.22
C VAL A 372 -17.19 25.27 -0.90
N GLY A 373 -15.92 25.65 -0.91
CA GLY A 373 -15.50 26.98 -0.52
C GLY A 373 -15.85 27.29 0.93
N LYS A 374 -16.39 28.49 1.25
CA LYS A 374 -16.82 28.88 2.60
C LYS A 374 -15.74 28.64 3.69
N SER A 375 -14.46 28.64 3.31
CA SER A 375 -13.32 28.26 4.18
C SER A 375 -13.36 26.81 4.69
N ALA A 376 -14.01 25.90 3.97
CA ALA A 376 -14.09 24.47 4.32
C ALA A 376 -12.72 23.76 4.28
N ASP A 377 -11.78 24.30 3.50
CA ASP A 377 -10.39 23.89 3.40
C ASP A 377 -9.62 24.00 4.73
N ARG A 378 -10.00 24.94 5.61
CA ARG A 378 -9.36 25.11 6.93
C ARG A 378 -9.53 23.90 7.84
N TYR A 379 -10.55 23.07 7.59
CA TYR A 379 -10.88 21.91 8.42
C TYR A 379 -10.12 20.63 8.06
N ILE A 380 -9.20 20.69 7.09
CA ILE A 380 -8.32 19.60 6.69
C ILE A 380 -6.84 19.88 6.93
N THR A 381 -6.44 21.14 7.17
CA THR A 381 -5.06 21.60 7.17
C THR A 381 -4.19 21.10 8.33
N ASP A 382 -4.76 20.46 9.35
CA ASP A 382 -4.05 19.98 10.54
C ASP A 382 -3.82 18.47 10.60
N TYR A 383 -4.31 17.73 9.60
CA TYR A 383 -4.18 16.26 9.60
C TYR A 383 -4.03 15.63 8.21
N MET A 384 -4.47 16.28 7.13
CA MET A 384 -4.56 15.67 5.81
C MET A 384 -3.27 15.87 5.02
N ILE A 385 -2.76 14.78 4.43
CA ILE A 385 -1.63 14.81 3.51
C ILE A 385 -2.09 15.03 2.06
N LYS A 386 -1.12 15.32 1.17
CA LYS A 386 -1.37 15.62 -0.25
C LYS A 386 -2.20 14.60 -1.02
N THR A 387 -2.25 13.35 -0.56
CA THR A 387 -3.06 12.28 -1.17
C THR A 387 -4.49 12.19 -0.62
N GLY A 388 -4.91 13.10 0.27
CA GLY A 388 -6.26 13.13 0.82
C GLY A 388 -6.50 12.16 1.99
N GLU A 389 -5.43 11.59 2.51
CA GLU A 389 -5.43 10.68 3.67
C GLU A 389 -4.87 11.42 4.91
N ASP A 390 -5.02 10.86 6.11
CA ASP A 390 -4.29 11.33 7.29
C ASP A 390 -2.86 10.77 7.31
N SER A 391 -2.07 11.19 8.29
CA SER A 391 -0.64 10.88 8.42
C SER A 391 -0.38 9.89 9.57
N PRO A 392 -0.66 8.57 9.42
CA PRO A 392 -0.29 7.59 10.43
C PRO A 392 1.25 7.48 10.53
N TYR A 393 1.74 7.20 11.73
CA TYR A 393 3.18 7.22 12.01
C TYR A 393 3.86 8.51 11.55
N GLY A 394 3.19 9.63 11.78
CA GLY A 394 3.55 10.94 11.24
C GLY A 394 4.92 11.46 11.68
N PRO A 395 5.50 12.39 10.90
CA PRO A 395 6.87 12.87 11.14
C PRO A 395 7.09 13.56 12.48
N ARG A 396 6.05 14.17 13.06
CA ARG A 396 6.14 14.79 14.40
C ARG A 396 6.47 13.78 15.50
N MET A 397 6.04 12.52 15.32
CA MET A 397 6.35 11.40 16.20
C MET A 397 7.60 10.66 15.74
N HIS A 398 7.66 10.31 14.45
CA HIS A 398 8.68 9.46 13.85
C HIS A 398 9.49 10.27 12.82
N ILE A 399 10.50 11.03 13.26
CA ILE A 399 11.23 12.00 12.41
C ILE A 399 11.67 11.42 11.06
N THR A 400 12.15 10.17 11.04
CA THR A 400 12.55 9.44 9.82
C THR A 400 11.46 9.44 8.76
N THR A 401 10.19 9.29 9.17
CA THR A 401 9.07 9.19 8.22
C THR A 401 8.82 10.47 7.44
N GLY A 402 9.38 11.60 7.88
CA GLY A 402 9.32 12.85 7.12
C GLY A 402 9.91 12.74 5.73
N LEU A 403 11.06 12.05 5.58
CA LEU A 403 11.66 11.78 4.27
C LEU A 403 10.84 10.78 3.46
N LEU A 404 10.26 9.76 4.11
CA LEU A 404 9.42 8.76 3.46
C LEU A 404 8.17 9.41 2.87
N TYR A 405 7.47 10.26 3.61
CA TYR A 405 6.32 11.01 3.12
C TYR A 405 6.68 12.02 2.01
N ALA A 406 7.83 12.71 2.16
CA ALA A 406 8.24 13.72 1.20
C ALA A 406 8.55 13.15 -0.19
N THR A 407 9.18 11.97 -0.26
CA THR A 407 9.73 11.41 -1.50
C THR A 407 8.84 10.39 -2.20
N GLU A 408 7.78 9.90 -1.55
CA GLU A 408 6.89 8.87 -2.10
C GLU A 408 5.67 9.47 -2.84
N PRO A 409 5.09 8.74 -3.83
CA PRO A 409 3.93 9.21 -4.58
C PRO A 409 2.61 9.16 -3.78
N ARG A 410 2.59 8.36 -2.72
CA ARG A 410 1.45 8.16 -1.81
C ARG A 410 1.96 7.89 -0.40
N MET A 411 1.04 7.71 0.56
CA MET A 411 1.37 7.23 1.89
C MET A 411 2.11 5.88 1.81
N PRO A 412 3.40 5.80 2.20
CA PRO A 412 4.22 4.60 2.00
C PRO A 412 4.08 3.62 3.18
N ILE A 413 2.90 3.08 3.39
CA ILE A 413 2.54 2.35 4.62
C ILE A 413 3.52 1.23 4.99
N GLN A 414 4.10 0.51 4.01
CA GLN A 414 5.08 -0.55 4.29
C GLN A 414 6.37 0.00 4.89
N GLN A 415 6.83 1.15 4.42
CA GLN A 415 8.00 1.84 4.98
C GLN A 415 7.69 2.41 6.36
N LEU A 416 6.48 2.95 6.54
CA LEU A 416 6.02 3.48 7.82
C LEU A 416 5.93 2.39 8.89
N HIS A 417 5.49 1.19 8.54
CA HIS A 417 5.46 0.04 9.45
C HIS A 417 6.87 -0.37 9.92
N GLU A 418 7.88 -0.25 9.06
CA GLU A 418 9.27 -0.60 9.40
C GLU A 418 9.80 0.22 10.58
N VAL A 419 9.38 1.50 10.68
CA VAL A 419 9.74 2.40 11.78
C VAL A 419 8.67 2.38 12.88
N GLY A 420 7.42 2.55 12.51
CA GLY A 420 6.33 2.83 13.43
C GLY A 420 5.94 1.65 14.31
N LEU A 421 5.95 0.43 13.78
CA LEU A 421 5.57 -0.75 14.57
C LEU A 421 6.56 -1.06 15.71
N PRO A 422 7.90 -1.10 15.51
CA PRO A 422 8.82 -1.28 16.61
C PRO A 422 8.70 -0.19 17.69
N VAL A 423 8.53 1.08 17.29
CA VAL A 423 8.37 2.19 18.23
C VAL A 423 7.04 2.08 18.98
N LEU A 424 5.95 1.68 18.32
CA LEU A 424 4.66 1.46 18.98
C LEU A 424 4.72 0.30 19.98
N LEU A 425 5.34 -0.82 19.61
CA LEU A 425 5.56 -1.94 20.54
C LEU A 425 6.38 -1.53 21.75
N TRP A 426 7.45 -0.76 21.53
CA TRP A 426 8.27 -0.20 22.61
C TRP A 426 7.43 0.71 23.51
N ALA A 427 6.64 1.63 22.95
CA ALA A 427 5.82 2.56 23.72
C ALA A 427 4.76 1.83 24.55
N LEU A 428 4.12 0.80 24.02
CA LEU A 428 3.16 -0.04 24.73
C LEU A 428 3.83 -0.75 25.91
N ARG A 429 5.06 -1.26 25.73
CA ARG A 429 5.83 -1.89 26.80
C ARG A 429 6.24 -0.87 27.86
N ALA A 430 6.79 0.27 27.47
CA ALA A 430 7.20 1.34 28.38
C ALA A 430 6.03 1.93 29.16
N GLY A 431 4.85 2.00 28.55
CA GLY A 431 3.59 2.45 29.16
C GLY A 431 2.85 1.40 30.01
N GLY A 432 3.44 0.21 30.22
CA GLY A 432 2.86 -0.85 31.05
C GLY A 432 1.73 -1.67 30.41
N ASN A 433 1.52 -1.54 29.10
CA ASN A 433 0.50 -2.28 28.32
C ASN A 433 1.17 -3.22 27.30
N SER A 434 2.10 -4.04 27.78
CA SER A 434 3.02 -4.80 26.92
C SER A 434 2.34 -5.77 25.97
N ASP A 435 1.23 -6.39 26.34
CA ASP A 435 0.59 -7.45 25.55
C ASP A 435 -0.53 -6.97 24.63
N ALA A 436 -0.69 -5.66 24.46
CA ALA A 436 -1.82 -5.10 23.74
C ALA A 436 -1.86 -5.45 22.22
N LEU A 437 -0.70 -5.51 21.57
CA LEU A 437 -0.57 -5.85 20.14
C LEU A 437 0.23 -7.13 19.91
N LEU A 438 1.25 -7.39 20.73
CA LEU A 438 2.14 -8.54 20.62
C LEU A 438 2.25 -9.22 21.97
N LYS A 439 1.79 -10.46 22.06
CA LYS A 439 1.92 -11.27 23.28
C LYS A 439 3.39 -11.46 23.65
N ASN A 440 3.72 -11.31 24.94
CA ASN A 440 5.09 -11.36 25.44
C ASN A 440 6.01 -10.35 24.70
N ASN A 441 5.55 -9.14 24.54
CA ASN A 441 6.29 -8.07 23.86
C ASN A 441 7.69 -7.86 24.48
N TYR A 442 8.71 -8.20 23.71
CA TYR A 442 10.14 -8.11 24.08
C TYR A 442 10.81 -6.82 23.58
N MET A 443 10.07 -5.86 23.00
CA MET A 443 10.62 -4.66 22.40
C MET A 443 11.13 -3.69 23.47
N THR A 444 12.42 -3.76 23.80
CA THR A 444 13.12 -2.84 24.70
C THR A 444 13.89 -1.78 23.90
N SER A 445 14.46 -0.80 24.59
CA SER A 445 15.32 0.20 23.96
C SER A 445 16.59 -0.42 23.35
N GLU A 446 17.13 -1.47 23.99
CA GLU A 446 18.28 -2.24 23.48
C GLU A 446 17.91 -2.95 22.17
N VAL A 447 16.74 -3.57 22.12
CA VAL A 447 16.24 -4.27 20.91
C VAL A 447 16.05 -3.28 19.76
N ILE A 448 15.43 -2.10 19.99
CA ILE A 448 15.27 -1.10 18.91
C ILE A 448 16.63 -0.60 18.43
N ARG A 449 17.60 -0.35 19.33
CA ARG A 449 18.95 0.06 18.94
C ARG A 449 19.66 -1.02 18.12
N ALA A 450 19.51 -2.28 18.51
CA ALA A 450 20.07 -3.40 17.76
C ALA A 450 19.43 -3.57 16.38
N ILE A 451 18.09 -3.40 16.28
CA ILE A 451 17.37 -3.33 14.99
C ILE A 451 17.92 -2.18 14.15
N SER A 452 18.03 -0.98 14.73
CA SER A 452 18.50 0.21 14.06
C SER A 452 19.92 0.04 13.50
N LYS A 453 20.84 -0.51 14.30
CA LYS A 453 22.20 -0.82 13.87
C LYS A 453 22.22 -1.80 12.69
N LYS A 454 21.40 -2.85 12.75
CA LYS A 454 21.43 -3.96 11.78
C LYS A 454 20.64 -3.66 10.50
N PHE A 455 19.52 -2.95 10.61
CA PHE A 455 18.59 -2.73 9.49
C PHE A 455 18.51 -1.28 9.01
N TRP A 456 18.73 -0.28 9.89
CA TRP A 456 18.62 1.13 9.54
C TRP A 456 19.98 1.84 9.38
N GLY A 457 21.07 1.09 9.55
CA GLY A 457 22.42 1.53 9.24
C GLY A 457 23.22 2.07 10.42
N ASP A 458 22.57 2.60 11.47
CA ASP A 458 23.25 3.09 12.68
C ASP A 458 22.31 3.03 13.89
N GLU A 459 22.83 2.72 15.08
CA GLU A 459 22.06 2.67 16.34
C GLU A 459 21.50 4.04 16.77
N ILE A 460 22.13 5.15 16.35
CA ILE A 460 21.65 6.51 16.63
C ILE A 460 20.28 6.79 15.97
N ALA A 461 19.93 6.08 14.93
CA ALA A 461 18.63 6.23 14.30
C ALA A 461 17.46 5.78 15.21
N ALA A 462 17.73 4.99 16.26
CA ALA A 462 16.76 4.62 17.29
C ALA A 462 16.48 5.75 18.31
N ASP A 463 17.28 6.82 18.34
CA ASP A 463 17.03 8.01 19.16
C ASP A 463 16.06 8.96 18.45
N PHE A 464 14.77 8.92 18.82
CA PHE A 464 13.73 9.78 18.23
C PHE A 464 13.65 11.19 18.86
N SER A 465 14.58 11.55 19.75
CA SER A 465 14.72 12.91 20.26
C SER A 465 15.50 13.83 19.29
N THR A 466 16.25 13.25 18.34
CA THR A 466 17.14 13.95 17.40
C THR A 466 16.89 13.60 15.93
N PHE A 467 17.41 14.45 15.04
CA PHE A 467 17.43 14.21 13.57
C PHE A 467 18.63 13.36 13.12
N GLU A 468 19.61 13.15 14.00
CA GLU A 468 20.82 12.40 13.71
C GLU A 468 20.53 10.98 13.27
N GLY A 469 21.17 10.50 12.20
CA GLY A 469 20.98 9.15 11.63
C GLY A 469 19.67 8.94 10.86
N LYS A 470 18.75 9.91 10.82
CA LYS A 470 17.43 9.73 10.20
C LYS A 470 17.48 9.70 8.66
N ALA A 471 18.41 10.43 8.07
CA ALA A 471 18.64 10.41 6.61
C ALA A 471 19.10 9.03 6.14
N LEU A 472 20.06 8.43 6.84
CA LEU A 472 20.58 7.09 6.53
C LEU A 472 19.47 6.03 6.72
N SER A 473 18.77 6.09 7.84
CA SER A 473 17.70 5.12 8.11
C SER A 473 16.57 5.19 7.07
N ALA A 474 16.16 6.39 6.65
CA ALA A 474 15.17 6.54 5.60
C ALA A 474 15.64 5.90 4.28
N ALA A 475 16.90 6.13 3.89
CA ALA A 475 17.47 5.53 2.69
C ALA A 475 17.49 4.00 2.76
N LYS A 476 17.97 3.43 3.87
CA LYS A 476 18.04 1.97 4.06
C LYS A 476 16.68 1.30 4.08
N ILE A 477 15.71 1.90 4.77
CA ILE A 477 14.33 1.42 4.82
C ILE A 477 13.69 1.41 3.43
N GLN A 478 13.86 2.49 2.67
CA GLN A 478 13.33 2.56 1.30
C GLN A 478 13.95 1.48 0.41
N ASP A 479 15.28 1.38 0.36
CA ASP A 479 15.95 0.40 -0.50
C ASP A 479 15.49 -1.02 -0.19
N ARG A 480 15.44 -1.39 1.10
CA ARG A 480 14.94 -2.68 1.53
C ARG A 480 13.47 -2.91 1.16
N GLN A 481 12.59 -1.91 1.35
CA GLN A 481 11.17 -2.06 1.01
C GLN A 481 10.96 -2.19 -0.50
N TYR A 482 11.70 -1.47 -1.32
CA TYR A 482 11.63 -1.61 -2.79
C TYR A 482 12.12 -2.98 -3.27
N ALA A 483 13.16 -3.53 -2.65
CA ALA A 483 13.59 -4.90 -2.91
C ALA A 483 12.51 -5.92 -2.49
N LYS A 484 11.95 -5.79 -1.29
CA LYS A 484 10.85 -6.66 -0.79
C LYS A 484 9.61 -6.60 -1.67
N GLU A 485 9.23 -5.42 -2.15
CA GLU A 485 8.08 -5.26 -3.05
C GLU A 485 8.36 -5.78 -4.47
N SER A 486 9.61 -5.83 -4.89
CA SER A 486 10.01 -6.49 -6.13
C SER A 486 10.02 -8.01 -5.99
N LEU A 487 10.32 -8.55 -4.81
CA LEU A 487 10.15 -9.94 -4.42
C LEU A 487 8.69 -10.31 -4.13
N ILE A 488 7.85 -9.32 -3.87
CA ILE A 488 6.43 -9.39 -3.47
C ILE A 488 6.21 -9.96 -2.06
N LEU A 489 7.03 -9.54 -1.13
CA LEU A 489 6.92 -9.90 0.28
C LEU A 489 5.95 -8.99 1.04
N CYS A 490 5.15 -9.60 1.90
CA CYS A 490 4.20 -8.87 2.75
C CYS A 490 4.89 -8.25 3.96
N ASP A 491 4.68 -6.96 4.21
CA ASP A 491 5.25 -6.22 5.33
C ASP A 491 4.83 -6.76 6.71
N PHE A 492 3.58 -7.20 6.89
CA PHE A 492 3.10 -7.78 8.15
C PHE A 492 3.60 -9.18 8.45
N SER A 493 3.85 -9.99 7.41
CA SER A 493 4.30 -11.37 7.61
C SER A 493 5.81 -11.50 7.44
N TRP A 494 6.43 -10.61 6.68
CA TRP A 494 7.85 -10.70 6.38
C TRP A 494 8.74 -9.71 7.12
N PRO A 495 8.45 -8.52 7.59
CA PRO A 495 9.50 -7.68 8.13
C PRO A 495 10.10 -8.36 9.38
N ILE A 496 11.02 -9.30 9.14
CA ILE A 496 11.76 -10.03 10.17
C ILE A 496 12.90 -9.13 10.64
N THR A 497 12.56 -7.95 11.11
CA THR A 497 13.49 -7.02 11.77
C THR A 497 13.69 -7.38 13.22
N HIS A 498 12.73 -8.08 13.83
CA HIS A 498 12.82 -8.58 15.18
C HIS A 498 12.31 -10.03 15.28
N SER A 499 12.78 -10.78 16.26
CA SER A 499 12.47 -12.19 16.43
C SER A 499 12.35 -12.55 17.92
N PRO A 500 11.41 -13.44 18.29
CA PRO A 500 11.30 -13.90 19.67
C PRO A 500 12.41 -14.88 20.10
N ILE A 501 13.13 -15.48 19.14
CA ILE A 501 14.05 -16.62 19.41
C ILE A 501 15.53 -16.26 19.33
N THR A 502 15.90 -15.11 18.81
CA THR A 502 17.31 -14.67 18.79
C THR A 502 17.69 -14.02 20.12
N ASP A 503 18.95 -14.16 20.55
CA ASP A 503 19.42 -13.65 21.85
C ASP A 503 19.27 -12.14 21.97
N ASP A 504 19.47 -11.42 20.86
CA ASP A 504 19.33 -9.96 20.77
C ASP A 504 17.92 -9.51 20.32
N HIS A 505 17.01 -10.45 20.11
CA HIS A 505 15.68 -10.22 19.53
C HIS A 505 15.68 -9.52 18.17
N VAL A 506 16.78 -9.56 17.43
CA VAL A 506 16.90 -8.95 16.10
C VAL A 506 16.82 -10.01 15.01
N GLY A 507 16.14 -9.68 13.92
CA GLY A 507 15.99 -10.55 12.76
C GLY A 507 17.28 -10.70 11.94
N ASP A 508 17.15 -11.39 10.80
CA ASP A 508 18.26 -11.68 9.89
C ASP A 508 18.07 -10.92 8.57
N PRO A 509 18.88 -9.87 8.26
CA PRO A 509 18.75 -9.07 7.04
C PRO A 509 19.11 -9.83 5.76
N THR A 510 19.77 -10.99 5.88
CA THR A 510 20.20 -11.80 4.73
C THR A 510 19.10 -12.73 4.21
N LEU A 511 17.96 -12.84 4.89
CA LEU A 511 16.89 -13.78 4.54
C LEU A 511 16.28 -13.53 3.17
N GLU A 512 16.09 -12.27 2.81
CA GLU A 512 15.50 -11.90 1.53
C GLU A 512 16.35 -12.42 0.37
N SER A 513 17.66 -12.21 0.42
CA SER A 513 18.58 -12.66 -0.62
C SER A 513 18.73 -14.18 -0.64
N GLN A 514 18.80 -14.84 0.53
CA GLN A 514 18.87 -16.29 0.64
C GLN A 514 17.62 -16.97 0.04
N VAL A 515 16.43 -16.45 0.36
CA VAL A 515 15.17 -16.99 -0.18
C VAL A 515 15.06 -16.71 -1.68
N CYS A 516 15.45 -15.51 -2.13
CA CYS A 516 15.49 -15.19 -3.55
C CYS A 516 16.40 -16.17 -4.31
N SER A 517 17.62 -16.37 -3.84
CA SER A 517 18.58 -17.28 -4.45
C SER A 517 18.08 -18.74 -4.48
N ALA A 518 17.50 -19.22 -3.38
CA ALA A 518 16.95 -20.58 -3.30
C ALA A 518 15.79 -20.83 -4.28
N VAL A 519 14.94 -19.82 -4.48
CA VAL A 519 13.78 -19.91 -5.35
C VAL A 519 14.15 -19.72 -6.82
N THR A 520 14.95 -18.70 -7.14
CA THR A 520 15.22 -18.29 -8.52
C THR A 520 16.48 -18.93 -9.13
N GLY A 521 17.42 -19.39 -8.29
CA GLY A 521 18.75 -19.81 -8.72
C GLY A 521 19.68 -18.64 -9.06
N MET A 522 19.24 -17.40 -8.90
CA MET A 522 20.11 -16.22 -9.00
C MET A 522 21.03 -16.20 -7.78
N ASN A 523 22.35 -16.13 -8.00
CA ASN A 523 23.28 -15.99 -6.90
C ASN A 523 23.29 -14.54 -6.42
N MET A 524 22.48 -14.25 -5.39
CA MET A 524 22.31 -12.92 -4.83
C MET A 524 22.69 -12.89 -3.35
N ASP A 525 23.47 -11.90 -2.98
CA ASP A 525 23.69 -11.55 -1.58
C ASP A 525 22.83 -10.33 -1.17
N GLU A 526 23.02 -9.87 0.06
CA GLU A 526 22.30 -8.70 0.61
C GLU A 526 22.63 -7.42 -0.18
N THR A 527 23.89 -7.26 -0.62
CA THR A 527 24.35 -6.09 -1.37
C THR A 527 23.72 -6.02 -2.76
N ASP A 528 23.60 -7.17 -3.43
CA ASP A 528 22.94 -7.27 -4.73
C ASP A 528 21.45 -6.88 -4.62
N LEU A 529 20.78 -7.38 -3.59
CA LEU A 529 19.37 -7.08 -3.36
C LEU A 529 19.15 -5.61 -2.98
N ASP A 530 20.03 -5.04 -2.14
CA ASP A 530 20.03 -3.61 -1.80
C ASP A 530 20.20 -2.74 -3.07
N LYS A 531 21.12 -3.14 -3.97
CA LYS A 531 21.33 -2.46 -5.27
C LYS A 531 20.08 -2.51 -6.16
N ILE A 532 19.33 -3.61 -6.12
CA ILE A 532 18.04 -3.70 -6.82
C ILE A 532 17.03 -2.74 -6.19
N GLY A 533 16.92 -2.69 -4.88
CA GLY A 533 16.07 -1.73 -4.18
C GLY A 533 16.40 -0.28 -4.55
N GLN A 534 17.67 0.08 -4.53
CA GLN A 534 18.15 1.40 -4.97
C GLN A 534 17.79 1.69 -6.43
N ARG A 535 17.96 0.71 -7.32
CA ARG A 535 17.61 0.84 -8.73
C ARG A 535 16.13 1.13 -8.92
N VAL A 536 15.27 0.35 -8.29
CA VAL A 536 13.81 0.49 -8.41
C VAL A 536 13.35 1.84 -7.82
N PHE A 537 13.90 2.23 -6.66
CA PHE A 537 13.58 3.53 -6.07
C PHE A 537 14.03 4.71 -6.96
N ASN A 538 15.23 4.64 -7.53
CA ASN A 538 15.71 5.68 -8.45
C ASN A 538 14.89 5.72 -9.76
N LEU A 539 14.40 4.58 -10.25
CA LEU A 539 13.49 4.56 -11.39
C LEU A 539 12.15 5.23 -11.05
N GLN A 540 11.58 4.99 -9.85
CA GLN A 540 10.38 5.70 -9.41
C GLN A 540 10.62 7.21 -9.29
N ARG A 541 11.77 7.61 -8.76
CA ARG A 541 12.16 9.02 -8.71
C ARG A 541 12.19 9.67 -10.10
N ALA A 542 12.73 8.96 -11.08
CA ALA A 542 12.76 9.41 -12.48
C ALA A 542 11.36 9.54 -13.09
N VAL A 543 10.48 8.56 -12.84
CA VAL A 543 9.06 8.62 -13.26
C VAL A 543 8.38 9.86 -12.69
N LEU A 544 8.51 10.08 -11.38
CA LEU A 544 7.88 11.21 -10.70
C LEU A 544 8.44 12.56 -11.17
N ALA A 545 9.73 12.63 -11.50
CA ALA A 545 10.34 13.85 -12.05
C ALA A 545 9.73 14.22 -13.41
N ARG A 546 9.46 13.25 -14.28
CA ARG A 546 8.76 13.44 -15.55
C ARG A 546 7.28 13.83 -15.38
N GLU A 547 6.71 13.54 -14.23
CA GLU A 547 5.34 13.87 -13.84
C GLU A 547 5.27 15.11 -12.90
N ASP A 548 6.17 16.06 -13.12
CA ASP A 548 6.27 17.35 -12.44
C ASP A 548 6.67 17.36 -10.95
N ARG A 549 7.10 16.23 -10.39
CA ARG A 549 7.74 16.20 -9.06
C ARG A 549 9.25 16.42 -9.18
N LYS A 550 9.63 17.66 -9.50
CA LYS A 550 11.01 18.04 -9.87
C LYS A 550 11.85 18.37 -8.63
N GLY A 551 12.44 17.34 -8.04
CA GLY A 551 13.48 17.50 -7.03
C GLY A 551 13.00 18.11 -5.72
N ARG A 552 13.86 18.91 -5.09
CA ARG A 552 13.76 19.43 -3.74
C ARG A 552 12.47 20.22 -3.47
N ALA A 553 12.00 20.99 -4.44
CA ALA A 553 10.79 21.81 -4.32
C ALA A 553 9.52 20.96 -4.14
N SER A 554 9.53 19.74 -4.65
CA SER A 554 8.42 18.76 -4.55
C SER A 554 8.56 17.82 -3.35
N ASP A 555 9.75 17.71 -2.76
CA ASP A 555 10.03 16.86 -1.60
C ASP A 555 9.66 17.59 -0.30
N THR A 556 8.35 17.73 -0.10
CA THR A 556 7.77 18.48 1.03
C THR A 556 6.80 17.60 1.82
N ILE A 557 6.62 17.96 3.07
CA ILE A 557 5.54 17.48 3.93
C ILE A 557 4.65 18.66 4.31
N GLU A 558 3.43 18.38 4.72
CA GLU A 558 2.41 19.40 5.00
C GLU A 558 2.81 20.29 6.16
N GLU A 559 2.40 21.56 6.07
CA GLU A 559 2.74 22.67 6.97
C GLU A 559 2.42 22.38 8.44
N PHE A 560 1.36 21.61 8.70
CA PHE A 560 0.97 21.27 10.06
C PHE A 560 2.06 20.51 10.85
N ASN A 561 2.98 19.82 10.15
CA ASN A 561 4.09 19.13 10.82
C ASN A 561 5.07 20.11 11.48
N PHE A 562 5.14 21.34 10.98
CA PHE A 562 6.05 22.40 11.47
C PHE A 562 5.36 23.42 12.37
N THR A 563 4.02 23.49 12.35
CA THR A 563 3.28 24.60 13.00
C THR A 563 2.28 24.12 14.05
N ILE A 564 1.82 22.86 13.99
CA ILE A 564 0.79 22.36 14.90
C ILE A 564 1.39 21.30 15.84
N PRO A 565 1.43 21.57 17.17
CA PRO A 565 1.98 20.64 18.13
C PRO A 565 1.29 19.27 18.14
N LEU A 566 2.08 18.21 18.28
CA LEU A 566 1.59 16.83 18.41
C LEU A 566 0.77 16.68 19.69
N LYS A 567 -0.46 16.20 19.59
CA LYS A 567 -1.37 16.05 20.74
C LYS A 567 -1.44 14.61 21.26
N ALA A 568 -1.51 13.67 20.37
CA ALA A 568 -1.60 12.24 20.68
C ALA A 568 -1.24 11.42 19.43
N GLU A 569 -0.91 10.15 19.62
CA GLU A 569 -0.70 9.17 18.55
C GLU A 569 -1.50 7.90 18.87
N PHE A 570 -1.85 7.12 17.87
CA PHE A 570 -2.58 5.86 18.05
C PHE A 570 -1.82 4.91 18.97
N GLY A 571 -2.49 4.41 20.01
CA GLY A 571 -1.89 3.50 20.99
C GLY A 571 -0.79 4.13 21.87
N ASN A 572 -0.52 5.43 21.73
CA ASN A 572 0.55 6.15 22.43
C ASN A 572 0.12 7.59 22.76
N PRO A 573 -0.85 7.77 23.68
CA PRO A 573 -1.47 9.09 23.94
C PRO A 573 -0.49 10.11 24.54
N ASP A 574 0.62 9.65 25.14
CA ASP A 574 1.67 10.50 25.71
C ASP A 574 2.83 10.76 24.74
N CYS A 575 2.71 10.24 23.51
CA CYS A 575 3.68 10.42 22.44
C CYS A 575 5.12 10.08 22.86
N ILE A 576 5.29 9.01 23.64
CA ILE A 576 6.60 8.57 24.11
C ILE A 576 7.36 7.82 23.03
N VAL A 577 8.67 8.04 22.98
CA VAL A 577 9.61 7.41 22.05
C VAL A 577 10.93 7.11 22.78
N PRO A 578 11.77 6.18 22.29
CA PRO A 578 13.10 6.00 22.85
C PRO A 578 13.99 7.22 22.57
N GLY A 579 14.64 7.73 23.59
CA GLY A 579 15.65 8.78 23.53
C GLY A 579 17.07 8.22 23.38
N ARG A 580 18.10 9.10 23.54
CA ARG A 580 19.51 8.82 23.19
C ARG A 580 20.09 7.57 23.85
N ASN A 581 19.84 7.40 25.14
CA ASN A 581 20.33 6.25 25.93
C ASN A 581 19.22 5.21 26.18
N GLY A 582 18.10 5.30 25.43
CA GLY A 582 16.95 4.46 25.64
C GLY A 582 16.00 4.94 26.72
N GLU A 583 16.20 6.14 27.26
CA GLU A 583 15.26 6.80 28.16
C GLU A 583 13.94 7.12 27.46
N VAL A 584 12.89 7.26 28.24
CA VAL A 584 11.58 7.67 27.73
C VAL A 584 11.61 9.17 27.40
N PHE A 585 11.44 9.51 26.14
CA PHE A 585 11.32 10.88 25.66
C PHE A 585 9.91 11.13 25.12
N SER A 586 9.25 12.21 25.51
CA SER A 586 7.92 12.56 24.99
C SER A 586 8.03 13.63 23.91
N ARG A 587 7.38 13.37 22.77
CA ARG A 587 7.22 14.33 21.70
C ARG A 587 5.89 15.09 21.75
N LYS A 588 5.09 14.89 22.81
CA LYS A 588 3.83 15.60 23.02
C LYS A 588 4.08 17.11 23.13
N GLY A 589 3.31 17.89 22.39
CA GLY A 589 3.48 19.34 22.31
C GLY A 589 4.59 19.81 21.37
N MET A 590 5.33 18.90 20.73
CA MET A 590 6.41 19.25 19.79
C MET A 590 5.90 19.38 18.36
N VAL A 591 6.62 20.16 17.57
CA VAL A 591 6.56 20.22 16.10
C VAL A 591 7.90 19.79 15.53
N LEU A 592 7.97 19.57 14.22
CA LEU A 592 9.26 19.41 13.55
C LEU A 592 9.98 20.76 13.41
N ASP A 593 11.28 20.74 13.61
CA ASP A 593 12.15 21.88 13.29
C ASP A 593 12.40 21.90 11.76
N ARG A 594 11.94 22.94 11.09
CA ARG A 594 12.05 23.08 9.63
C ARG A 594 13.50 23.13 9.16
N GLN A 595 14.38 23.84 9.85
CA GLN A 595 15.78 23.96 9.45
C GLN A 595 16.50 22.62 9.57
N LYS A 596 16.23 21.88 10.66
CA LYS A 596 16.78 20.51 10.83
C LYS A 596 16.20 19.54 9.80
N PHE A 597 14.93 19.69 9.42
CA PHE A 597 14.33 18.87 8.35
C PHE A 597 14.99 19.15 6.99
N GLU A 598 15.24 20.43 6.64
CA GLU A 598 15.94 20.77 5.42
C GLU A 598 17.38 20.22 5.41
N LYS A 599 18.10 20.31 6.53
CA LYS A 599 19.43 19.71 6.68
C LYS A 599 19.39 18.17 6.56
N MET A 600 18.37 17.52 7.10
CA MET A 600 18.16 16.08 6.95
C MET A 600 17.92 15.70 5.47
N LYS A 601 17.25 16.55 4.66
CA LYS A 601 17.14 16.37 3.21
C LYS A 601 18.51 16.49 2.51
N ASP A 602 19.37 17.44 2.93
CA ASP A 602 20.72 17.56 2.38
C ASP A 602 21.53 16.28 2.59
N GLU A 603 21.53 15.77 3.81
CA GLU A 603 22.18 14.51 4.16
C GLU A 603 21.61 13.33 3.34
N TYR A 604 20.29 13.28 3.19
CA TYR A 604 19.61 12.24 2.43
C TYR A 604 19.97 12.29 0.93
N TYR A 605 19.99 13.46 0.30
CA TYR A 605 20.38 13.59 -1.10
C TYR A 605 21.84 13.19 -1.32
N ALA A 606 22.74 13.59 -0.41
CA ALA A 606 24.13 13.16 -0.44
C ALA A 606 24.27 11.62 -0.37
N ILE A 607 23.54 10.96 0.55
CA ILE A 607 23.51 9.49 0.68
C ILE A 607 22.97 8.84 -0.62
N ARG A 608 21.94 9.45 -1.22
CA ARG A 608 21.33 8.97 -2.47
C ARG A 608 22.24 9.19 -3.69
N GLY A 609 23.30 10.00 -3.59
CA GLY A 609 24.12 10.43 -4.70
C GLY A 609 23.36 11.34 -5.67
N TRP A 610 22.44 12.14 -5.14
CA TRP A 610 21.71 13.17 -5.87
C TRP A 610 22.33 14.54 -5.65
N ASP A 611 22.02 15.51 -6.50
CA ASP A 611 22.43 16.89 -6.28
C ASP A 611 21.73 17.49 -5.07
N VAL A 612 22.52 17.97 -4.10
CA VAL A 612 21.98 18.45 -2.81
C VAL A 612 21.14 19.72 -2.99
N SER A 613 21.52 20.57 -3.93
CA SER A 613 20.83 21.85 -4.12
C SER A 613 19.47 21.72 -4.79
N THR A 614 19.37 20.83 -5.78
CA THR A 614 18.16 20.63 -6.57
C THR A 614 17.36 19.40 -6.16
N GLY A 615 17.97 18.41 -5.51
CA GLY A 615 17.37 17.10 -5.25
C GLY A 615 17.16 16.27 -6.52
N LEU A 616 17.72 16.69 -7.66
CA LEU A 616 17.68 15.92 -8.89
C LEU A 616 18.72 14.79 -8.86
N GLN A 617 18.45 13.75 -9.62
CA GLN A 617 19.35 12.62 -9.75
C GLN A 617 20.58 13.01 -10.57
N THR A 618 21.73 12.36 -10.30
CA THR A 618 22.95 12.55 -11.07
C THR A 618 23.11 11.43 -12.09
N LYS A 619 23.73 11.76 -13.24
CA LYS A 619 24.07 10.79 -14.28
C LYS A 619 24.92 9.64 -13.72
N THR A 620 25.94 9.97 -12.94
CA THR A 620 26.84 8.99 -12.30
C THR A 620 26.07 7.98 -11.44
N LYS A 621 25.12 8.43 -10.62
CA LYS A 621 24.32 7.52 -9.77
C LYS A 621 23.44 6.60 -10.60
N LEU A 622 22.77 7.12 -11.63
CA LEU A 622 21.89 6.30 -12.47
C LEU A 622 22.70 5.25 -13.28
N GLU A 623 23.85 5.62 -13.84
CA GLU A 623 24.73 4.69 -14.55
C GLU A 623 25.28 3.59 -13.63
N ALA A 624 25.69 3.93 -12.41
CA ALA A 624 26.13 2.95 -11.40
C ALA A 624 25.04 1.93 -11.00
N LEU A 625 23.77 2.34 -11.12
CA LEU A 625 22.60 1.47 -10.90
C LEU A 625 22.16 0.72 -12.17
N GLY A 626 22.85 0.87 -13.30
CA GLY A 626 22.48 0.27 -14.58
C GLY A 626 21.26 0.93 -15.22
N LEU A 627 20.99 2.21 -14.93
CA LEU A 627 19.89 3.03 -15.44
C LEU A 627 20.40 4.09 -16.45
N GLY A 628 21.41 3.77 -17.27
CA GLY A 628 21.98 4.70 -18.25
C GLY A 628 20.98 5.14 -19.34
N ASP A 629 20.04 4.27 -19.70
CA ASP A 629 18.91 4.57 -20.59
C ASP A 629 17.98 5.64 -19.99
N ILE A 630 17.71 5.53 -18.70
CA ILE A 630 16.90 6.49 -17.94
C ILE A 630 17.64 7.83 -17.80
N ALA A 631 18.94 7.78 -17.47
CA ALA A 631 19.78 8.98 -17.37
C ALA A 631 19.79 9.78 -18.69
N LYS A 632 19.91 9.09 -19.83
CA LYS A 632 19.87 9.74 -21.15
C LYS A 632 18.52 10.42 -21.42
N ALA A 633 17.41 9.77 -21.07
CA ALA A 633 16.07 10.34 -21.25
C ALA A 633 15.86 11.59 -20.35
N LEU A 634 16.22 11.50 -19.06
CA LEU A 634 16.11 12.64 -18.13
C LEU A 634 16.99 13.82 -18.53
N GLN A 635 18.18 13.55 -19.10
CA GLN A 635 19.08 14.60 -19.61
C GLN A 635 18.47 15.36 -20.79
N GLN A 636 17.70 14.68 -21.64
CA GLN A 636 16.99 15.32 -22.77
C GLN A 636 15.81 16.20 -22.32
N GLU A 637 15.30 15.96 -21.14
CA GLU A 637 14.16 16.69 -20.54
C GLU A 637 14.61 17.71 -19.47
N ASP A 638 15.91 17.99 -19.31
CA ASP A 638 16.50 18.87 -18.28
C ASP A 638 16.12 18.47 -16.84
N LEU A 639 15.96 17.17 -16.60
CA LEU A 639 15.59 16.59 -15.29
C LEU A 639 16.74 15.84 -14.60
N LEU A 640 17.98 16.03 -15.06
CA LEU A 640 19.17 15.38 -14.55
C LEU A 640 20.32 16.38 -14.34
N VAL A 641 21.18 16.13 -13.33
CA VAL A 641 22.41 16.90 -13.07
C VAL A 641 23.65 16.05 -13.38
#